data_41f1294cb752fc65f4195226badedefc
#
_entry.id   41f1294cb752fc65f4195226badedefc
#
_cell.length_a   1.000
_cell.length_b   1.000
_cell.length_c   1.000
_cell.angle_alpha   90.00
_cell.angle_beta   90.00
_cell.angle_gamma   90.00
#
_symmetry.space_group_name_H-M   'P 1'
#
loop_
_entity.id
_entity.type
_entity.pdbx_description
1 polymer ?
#
loop_
_entity_poly.entity_id
_entity_poly.type
_entity_poly.pdbx_seq_one_letter_code
_entity_poly.pdbx_strand_id
1 'polypeptide(L)'
;MKNMKIKTYNESIDLGDGRIITLETGKLAKQAHGSVVVQMGKAMLLCTVVSNYEASNVNFLPLTVDYREKFAAAGRYPGGFFKREARPSDGEVLTMRLVDRVLRPLFPKDYHSEVQVMIQLMSHDEDVMPDALAGLAASAAIQLSDFPFECAISEARVARIDGEFVINPSRSQLANADIQMMVGASADSVMMVEGEMDECSEEEMAEAIKFAHESIKIQIDAQERLADAVGRKQVREYETSDENEELAKKIHDVSYDKCYEIAKKGTSKAERSLAFSNLKEEVKASFSEDEIEEYGKLIGTYFSKTQKEAIRELTLSEGVRLDGRKTDEIRDIWCEVDYLPSTHGSAIFTRGETQALATVTLGTSRDANKIDMPSFEGEETFYLHYNFPPFCTGEARPLRGTSRREVGHGNLAQRGLKGMIPDDCPYTVRVVSEVLESNGSSSMATVCSGTMALMDAGVQLTRPVSGIAMGLISDGDRYAVLSDILGDEDHLGDMDFKVTGTSEGITACQMDIKVKGLSYEILVNALKQARDGRLHILNKISETIEKPNPDVKSHSPKMVTSRIPNEFIGPFIGPGGKVIQELQKVTGCTIVINEDPETEEGIVEILGTDQEGIDSVLTKIESLLFKPEKGNTYKVKVIKLLDFGAVVEYLDAPGNEVLLHVSEIAWERTDNVSDVLKLADELEVKYFGLDPRTRKEKVSRKALLEKPEGYVERPPRPPRNDSRDNRNRNNR
;
A
#
# COMPACT_ATOMS: atom_id res chain seq x y z
N MET A 1 -7.17 -53.08 -15.47
CA MET A 1 -7.57 -51.79 -14.89
C MET A 1 -8.55 -51.14 -15.88
N LYS A 2 -9.83 -50.91 -15.47
CA LYS A 2 -10.77 -50.15 -16.31
C LYS A 2 -10.19 -48.76 -16.47
N ASN A 3 -9.90 -48.32 -17.70
CA ASN A 3 -9.53 -46.92 -17.99
C ASN A 3 -10.67 -46.04 -17.46
N MET A 4 -10.44 -45.36 -16.37
CA MET A 4 -11.36 -44.38 -15.81
C MET A 4 -11.46 -43.23 -16.82
N LYS A 5 -12.55 -43.19 -17.60
CA LYS A 5 -12.81 -42.03 -18.49
C LYS A 5 -13.19 -40.84 -17.58
N ILE A 6 -12.31 -39.86 -17.50
CA ILE A 6 -12.61 -38.58 -16.84
C ILE A 6 -13.48 -37.81 -17.82
N LYS A 7 -14.66 -37.38 -17.38
CA LYS A 7 -15.52 -36.49 -18.16
C LYS A 7 -15.21 -35.06 -17.75
N THR A 8 -14.74 -34.28 -18.71
CA THR A 8 -14.43 -32.86 -18.53
C THR A 8 -15.40 -32.00 -19.33
N TYR A 9 -15.67 -30.82 -18.84
CA TYR A 9 -16.46 -29.79 -19.50
C TYR A 9 -15.66 -28.51 -19.53
N ASN A 10 -15.72 -27.80 -20.65
CA ASN A 10 -14.94 -26.59 -20.87
C ASN A 10 -15.80 -25.51 -21.51
N GLU A 11 -15.60 -24.26 -21.09
CA GLU A 11 -16.14 -23.07 -21.74
C GLU A 11 -15.02 -22.05 -21.91
N SER A 12 -15.19 -21.16 -22.88
CA SER A 12 -14.21 -20.14 -23.20
C SER A 12 -14.87 -18.75 -23.25
N ILE A 13 -14.13 -17.76 -22.77
CA ILE A 13 -14.51 -16.35 -22.76
C ILE A 13 -13.48 -15.60 -23.59
N ASP A 14 -13.91 -14.95 -24.66
CA ASP A 14 -13.07 -14.06 -25.47
C ASP A 14 -13.20 -12.64 -24.92
N LEU A 15 -12.07 -12.01 -24.57
CA LEU A 15 -12.03 -10.64 -24.07
C LEU A 15 -12.10 -9.59 -25.19
N GLY A 16 -12.14 -10.03 -26.47
CA GLY A 16 -12.27 -9.16 -27.65
C GLY A 16 -10.93 -8.63 -28.19
N ASP A 17 -9.82 -8.95 -27.55
CA ASP A 17 -8.46 -8.53 -27.93
C ASP A 17 -7.52 -9.72 -28.24
N GLY A 18 -8.10 -10.92 -28.36
CA GLY A 18 -7.38 -12.18 -28.62
C GLY A 18 -6.94 -12.91 -27.34
N ARG A 19 -7.19 -12.36 -26.16
CA ARG A 19 -6.96 -13.05 -24.88
C ARG A 19 -8.20 -13.85 -24.51
N ILE A 20 -7.96 -15.11 -24.12
CA ILE A 20 -9.01 -16.08 -23.81
C ILE A 20 -8.90 -16.51 -22.35
N ILE A 21 -10.03 -16.49 -21.64
CA ILE A 21 -10.18 -17.14 -20.34
C ILE A 21 -10.91 -18.47 -20.56
N THR A 22 -10.42 -19.55 -19.97
CA THR A 22 -11.06 -20.86 -20.05
C THR A 22 -11.54 -21.33 -18.68
N LEU A 23 -12.71 -21.95 -18.64
CA LEU A 23 -13.28 -22.60 -17.46
C LEU A 23 -13.28 -24.11 -17.71
N GLU A 24 -12.68 -24.91 -16.82
CA GLU A 24 -12.67 -26.38 -16.89
C GLU A 24 -13.25 -26.96 -15.60
N THR A 25 -14.13 -27.97 -15.70
CA THR A 25 -14.61 -28.72 -14.54
C THR A 25 -14.71 -30.23 -14.80
N GLY A 26 -14.94 -31.02 -13.74
CA GLY A 26 -15.14 -32.47 -13.81
C GLY A 26 -13.85 -33.30 -13.67
N LYS A 27 -12.66 -32.67 -13.68
CA LYS A 27 -11.35 -33.35 -13.61
C LYS A 27 -10.78 -33.39 -12.20
N LEU A 28 -10.77 -32.26 -11.50
CA LEU A 28 -10.11 -32.08 -10.20
C LEU A 28 -11.13 -31.95 -9.07
N ALA A 29 -10.69 -32.22 -7.85
CA ALA A 29 -11.39 -31.95 -6.58
C ALA A 29 -12.84 -32.45 -6.51
N LYS A 30 -13.10 -33.68 -6.95
CA LYS A 30 -14.45 -34.28 -7.07
C LYS A 30 -15.18 -34.47 -5.76
N GLN A 31 -14.55 -34.31 -4.60
CA GLN A 31 -15.20 -34.37 -3.30
C GLN A 31 -15.78 -33.04 -2.84
N ALA A 32 -15.40 -31.94 -3.47
CA ALA A 32 -16.01 -30.65 -3.24
C ALA A 32 -17.41 -30.58 -3.85
N HIS A 33 -18.30 -29.77 -3.29
CA HIS A 33 -19.64 -29.58 -3.83
C HIS A 33 -19.63 -28.92 -5.21
N GLY A 34 -18.68 -28.02 -5.44
CA GLY A 34 -18.37 -27.47 -6.76
C GLY A 34 -16.87 -27.26 -6.91
N SER A 35 -16.34 -27.42 -8.11
CA SER A 35 -14.93 -27.15 -8.42
C SER A 35 -14.76 -26.70 -9.87
N VAL A 36 -13.87 -25.74 -10.10
CA VAL A 36 -13.54 -25.21 -11.41
C VAL A 36 -12.07 -24.85 -11.49
N VAL A 37 -11.47 -25.03 -12.66
CA VAL A 37 -10.18 -24.44 -13.02
C VAL A 37 -10.44 -23.29 -13.95
N VAL A 38 -9.92 -22.11 -13.61
CA VAL A 38 -9.93 -20.91 -14.48
C VAL A 38 -8.53 -20.68 -14.98
N GLN A 39 -8.37 -20.50 -16.27
CA GLN A 39 -7.06 -20.28 -16.88
C GLN A 39 -7.08 -19.09 -17.83
N MET A 40 -6.07 -18.25 -17.74
CA MET A 40 -5.73 -17.21 -18.72
C MET A 40 -4.21 -17.23 -18.93
N GLY A 41 -3.77 -17.36 -20.19
CA GLY A 41 -2.36 -17.59 -20.45
C GLY A 41 -1.84 -18.86 -19.75
N LYS A 42 -0.75 -18.73 -18.96
CA LYS A 42 -0.23 -19.80 -18.11
C LYS A 42 -0.78 -19.76 -16.68
N ALA A 43 -1.45 -18.66 -16.30
CA ALA A 43 -2.05 -18.55 -14.96
C ALA A 43 -3.25 -19.48 -14.84
N MET A 44 -3.27 -20.32 -13.80
CA MET A 44 -4.34 -21.27 -13.52
C MET A 44 -4.75 -21.18 -12.05
N LEU A 45 -6.02 -20.94 -11.81
CA LEU A 45 -6.65 -20.98 -10.51
C LEU A 45 -7.52 -22.24 -10.38
N LEU A 46 -7.35 -22.99 -9.30
CA LEU A 46 -8.32 -24.00 -8.87
C LEU A 46 -9.19 -23.40 -7.78
N CYS A 47 -10.49 -23.33 -8.02
CA CYS A 47 -11.47 -22.98 -6.99
C CYS A 47 -12.29 -24.20 -6.59
N THR A 48 -12.52 -24.35 -5.28
CA THR A 48 -13.39 -25.37 -4.68
C THR A 48 -14.33 -24.74 -3.69
N VAL A 49 -15.56 -25.24 -3.65
CA VAL A 49 -16.57 -24.78 -2.70
C VAL A 49 -17.17 -25.97 -1.94
N VAL A 50 -17.28 -25.79 -0.63
CA VAL A 50 -17.83 -26.79 0.29
C VAL A 50 -18.74 -26.08 1.30
N SER A 51 -19.86 -26.68 1.67
CA SER A 51 -20.72 -26.19 2.73
C SER A 51 -21.21 -27.38 3.59
N ASN A 52 -21.30 -27.15 4.89
CA ASN A 52 -21.93 -28.12 5.79
C ASN A 52 -23.44 -28.24 5.48
N TYR A 53 -24.03 -29.40 5.75
CA TYR A 53 -25.49 -29.59 5.61
C TYR A 53 -26.24 -29.02 6.80
N GLU A 54 -25.64 -29.09 7.99
CA GLU A 54 -26.24 -28.61 9.24
C GLU A 54 -25.97 -27.10 9.40
N ALA A 55 -26.96 -26.37 9.88
CA ALA A 55 -26.80 -24.97 10.22
C ALA A 55 -25.90 -24.77 11.46
N SER A 56 -25.05 -23.79 11.44
CA SER A 56 -24.26 -23.37 12.58
C SER A 56 -25.13 -22.55 13.55
N ASN A 57 -24.83 -22.62 14.84
CA ASN A 57 -25.56 -21.85 15.86
C ASN A 57 -25.13 -20.38 15.89
N VAL A 58 -25.22 -19.69 14.74
CA VAL A 58 -24.94 -18.27 14.55
C VAL A 58 -26.11 -17.62 13.84
N ASN A 59 -26.22 -16.31 13.91
CA ASN A 59 -27.27 -15.53 13.28
C ASN A 59 -26.81 -14.76 12.02
N PHE A 60 -25.76 -15.26 11.39
CA PHE A 60 -25.18 -14.70 10.15
C PHE A 60 -24.66 -15.84 9.27
N LEU A 61 -24.41 -15.56 7.99
CA LEU A 61 -23.77 -16.50 7.07
C LEU A 61 -22.29 -16.70 7.45
N PRO A 62 -21.86 -17.89 7.90
CA PRO A 62 -20.46 -18.17 8.20
C PRO A 62 -19.68 -18.53 6.93
N LEU A 63 -19.51 -17.53 6.04
CA LEU A 63 -18.75 -17.62 4.80
C LEU A 63 -17.27 -17.36 5.07
N THR A 64 -16.43 -18.29 4.65
CA THR A 64 -14.97 -18.13 4.62
C THR A 64 -14.47 -18.22 3.19
N VAL A 65 -13.86 -17.13 2.71
CA VAL A 65 -13.13 -17.10 1.43
C VAL A 65 -11.65 -17.14 1.72
N ASP A 66 -10.93 -18.08 1.11
CA ASP A 66 -9.48 -18.20 1.16
C ASP A 66 -8.91 -18.15 -0.26
N TYR A 67 -8.02 -17.20 -0.51
CA TYR A 67 -7.22 -17.07 -1.72
C TYR A 67 -5.75 -17.31 -1.39
N ARG A 68 -5.07 -18.14 -2.16
CA ARG A 68 -3.69 -18.53 -1.89
C ARG A 68 -2.84 -18.60 -3.15
N GLU A 69 -1.71 -17.93 -3.09
CA GLU A 69 -0.63 -18.03 -4.07
C GLU A 69 0.54 -18.78 -3.46
N LYS A 70 0.80 -19.99 -3.95
CA LYS A 70 1.92 -20.78 -3.46
C LYS A 70 3.13 -20.60 -4.38
N PHE A 71 4.32 -20.48 -3.81
CA PHE A 71 5.58 -20.35 -4.57
C PHE A 71 5.81 -21.51 -5.54
N ALA A 72 5.26 -22.69 -5.23
CA ALA A 72 5.30 -23.85 -6.13
C ALA A 72 4.65 -23.58 -7.49
N ALA A 73 3.64 -22.71 -7.57
CA ALA A 73 2.99 -22.32 -8.83
C ALA A 73 3.93 -21.58 -9.80
N ALA A 74 4.92 -20.87 -9.26
CA ALA A 74 5.97 -20.17 -10.01
C ALA A 74 7.30 -20.95 -10.07
N GLY A 75 7.33 -22.19 -9.56
CA GLY A 75 8.57 -22.99 -9.51
C GLY A 75 9.64 -22.43 -8.54
N ARG A 76 9.22 -21.62 -7.56
CA ARG A 76 10.09 -20.93 -6.59
C ARG A 76 9.94 -21.48 -5.18
N TYR A 77 10.89 -21.17 -4.32
CA TYR A 77 10.85 -21.46 -2.90
C TYR A 77 10.44 -20.22 -2.10
N PRO A 78 9.60 -20.36 -1.04
CA PRO A 78 9.36 -19.27 -0.12
C PRO A 78 10.66 -18.75 0.51
N GLY A 79 10.81 -17.42 0.59
CA GLY A 79 12.02 -16.76 1.15
C GLY A 79 12.27 -17.04 2.63
N GLY A 80 11.21 -17.31 3.42
CA GLY A 80 11.27 -17.51 4.86
C GLY A 80 12.09 -18.73 5.30
N PHE A 81 12.49 -18.75 6.59
CA PHE A 81 13.35 -19.79 7.18
C PHE A 81 12.79 -21.22 7.00
N PHE A 82 11.50 -21.42 7.21
CA PHE A 82 10.87 -22.74 7.11
C PHE A 82 10.61 -23.20 5.65
N LYS A 83 10.87 -22.37 4.66
CA LYS A 83 10.59 -22.67 3.25
C LYS A 83 9.16 -23.15 3.00
N ARG A 84 8.22 -22.57 3.71
CA ARG A 84 6.78 -22.88 3.65
C ARG A 84 5.98 -21.61 3.85
N GLU A 85 4.92 -21.46 3.08
CA GLU A 85 3.92 -20.39 3.25
C GLU A 85 3.18 -20.59 4.58
N ALA A 86 3.06 -19.51 5.37
CA ALA A 86 2.41 -19.55 6.69
C ALA A 86 1.11 -18.74 6.68
N ARG A 87 1.24 -17.43 6.97
CA ARG A 87 0.09 -16.51 6.95
C ARG A 87 -0.15 -15.99 5.53
N PRO A 88 -1.40 -15.63 5.19
CA PRO A 88 -1.67 -14.91 3.96
C PRO A 88 -0.85 -13.62 3.89
N SER A 89 -0.36 -13.27 2.70
CA SER A 89 0.15 -11.93 2.40
C SER A 89 -1.01 -10.92 2.37
N ASP A 90 -0.69 -9.63 2.45
CA ASP A 90 -1.70 -8.58 2.37
C ASP A 90 -2.44 -8.61 1.03
N GLY A 91 -1.75 -8.87 -0.09
CA GLY A 91 -2.38 -9.05 -1.40
C GLY A 91 -3.37 -10.22 -1.44
N GLU A 92 -3.02 -11.37 -0.83
CA GLU A 92 -3.96 -12.50 -0.70
C GLU A 92 -5.18 -12.11 0.15
N VAL A 93 -4.97 -11.39 1.26
CA VAL A 93 -6.07 -10.91 2.12
C VAL A 93 -6.99 -9.94 1.37
N LEU A 94 -6.44 -9.04 0.56
CA LEU A 94 -7.22 -8.10 -0.25
C LEU A 94 -8.10 -8.84 -1.26
N THR A 95 -7.53 -9.81 -1.99
CA THR A 95 -8.30 -10.65 -2.94
C THR A 95 -9.41 -11.44 -2.24
N MET A 96 -9.15 -12.04 -1.06
CA MET A 96 -10.19 -12.69 -0.25
C MET A 96 -11.35 -11.76 0.07
N ARG A 97 -11.05 -10.50 0.40
CA ARG A 97 -12.07 -9.50 0.73
C ARG A 97 -12.91 -9.09 -0.47
N LEU A 98 -12.30 -8.90 -1.64
CA LEU A 98 -13.02 -8.60 -2.88
C LEU A 98 -14.06 -9.69 -3.16
N VAL A 99 -13.62 -10.94 -3.20
CA VAL A 99 -14.49 -12.09 -3.48
C VAL A 99 -15.58 -12.28 -2.41
N ASP A 100 -15.26 -12.15 -1.11
CA ASP A 100 -16.25 -12.25 -0.03
C ASP A 100 -17.38 -11.20 -0.19
N ARG A 101 -17.03 -9.97 -0.54
CA ARG A 101 -17.96 -8.84 -0.67
C ARG A 101 -18.97 -9.02 -1.79
N VAL A 102 -18.55 -9.64 -2.90
CA VAL A 102 -19.45 -9.90 -4.05
C VAL A 102 -20.32 -11.14 -3.83
N LEU A 103 -19.80 -12.16 -3.12
CA LEU A 103 -20.52 -13.40 -2.91
C LEU A 103 -21.55 -13.32 -1.78
N ARG A 104 -21.16 -12.73 -0.66
CA ARG A 104 -21.94 -12.72 0.59
C ARG A 104 -23.37 -12.20 0.43
N PRO A 105 -23.65 -11.12 -0.30
CA PRO A 105 -25.01 -10.59 -0.46
C PRO A 105 -25.96 -11.49 -1.22
N LEU A 106 -25.46 -12.48 -1.97
CA LEU A 106 -26.23 -13.36 -2.85
C LEU A 106 -26.64 -14.67 -2.20
N PHE A 107 -26.20 -14.93 -0.99
CA PHE A 107 -26.74 -16.02 -0.18
C PHE A 107 -27.98 -15.54 0.58
N PRO A 108 -28.99 -16.43 0.79
CA PRO A 108 -30.14 -16.11 1.62
C PRO A 108 -29.72 -15.69 3.03
N LYS A 109 -30.41 -14.70 3.60
CA LYS A 109 -30.09 -14.15 4.93
C LYS A 109 -30.24 -15.18 6.06
N ASP A 110 -31.05 -16.19 5.85
CA ASP A 110 -31.31 -17.31 6.77
C ASP A 110 -30.46 -18.56 6.48
N TYR A 111 -29.53 -18.48 5.51
CA TYR A 111 -28.59 -19.58 5.27
C TYR A 111 -27.44 -19.52 6.26
N HIS A 112 -27.49 -20.36 7.30
CA HIS A 112 -26.53 -20.35 8.42
C HIS A 112 -25.53 -21.52 8.39
N SER A 113 -25.52 -22.34 7.35
CA SER A 113 -24.52 -23.39 7.17
C SER A 113 -23.15 -22.80 6.83
N GLU A 114 -22.08 -23.39 7.40
CA GLU A 114 -20.71 -22.95 7.06
C GLU A 114 -20.42 -23.15 5.58
N VAL A 115 -19.92 -22.11 4.92
CA VAL A 115 -19.48 -22.12 3.52
C VAL A 115 -18.00 -21.79 3.45
N GLN A 116 -17.24 -22.64 2.76
CA GLN A 116 -15.84 -22.40 2.46
C GLN A 116 -15.63 -22.34 0.95
N VAL A 117 -15.04 -21.23 0.50
CA VAL A 117 -14.56 -20.99 -0.86
C VAL A 117 -13.05 -20.96 -0.82
N MET A 118 -12.38 -21.90 -1.48
CA MET A 118 -10.92 -21.96 -1.55
C MET A 118 -10.45 -21.77 -2.98
N ILE A 119 -9.66 -20.73 -3.21
CA ILE A 119 -9.09 -20.37 -4.51
C ILE A 119 -7.57 -20.49 -4.37
N GLN A 120 -6.94 -21.27 -5.27
CA GLN A 120 -5.51 -21.53 -5.21
C GLN A 120 -4.87 -21.30 -6.57
N LEU A 121 -3.81 -20.51 -6.61
CA LEU A 121 -2.95 -20.38 -7.79
C LEU A 121 -2.17 -21.69 -7.96
N MET A 122 -2.42 -22.39 -9.06
CA MET A 122 -1.81 -23.67 -9.40
C MET A 122 -0.68 -23.55 -10.39
N SER A 123 -0.73 -22.53 -11.26
CA SER A 123 0.30 -22.17 -12.21
C SER A 123 0.35 -20.67 -12.35
N HIS A 124 1.54 -20.10 -12.39
CA HIS A 124 1.79 -18.67 -12.50
C HIS A 124 2.09 -18.26 -13.95
N ASP A 125 1.72 -17.03 -14.28
CA ASP A 125 2.12 -16.32 -15.50
C ASP A 125 2.69 -14.95 -15.07
N GLU A 126 3.80 -14.54 -15.65
CA GLU A 126 4.49 -13.30 -15.27
C GLU A 126 3.64 -12.04 -15.52
N ASP A 127 2.80 -12.09 -16.56
CA ASP A 127 2.07 -10.95 -17.06
C ASP A 127 0.57 -10.97 -16.70
N VAL A 128 0.01 -12.13 -16.34
CA VAL A 128 -1.38 -12.26 -15.91
C VAL A 128 -1.51 -12.05 -14.40
N MET A 129 -2.42 -11.18 -14.00
CA MET A 129 -2.75 -10.94 -12.60
C MET A 129 -3.87 -11.90 -12.16
N PRO A 130 -3.56 -12.93 -11.35
CA PRO A 130 -4.52 -14.00 -11.06
C PRO A 130 -5.67 -13.56 -10.15
N ASP A 131 -5.52 -12.50 -9.37
CA ASP A 131 -6.55 -11.92 -8.50
C ASP A 131 -7.79 -11.47 -9.31
N ALA A 132 -7.59 -10.96 -10.53
CA ALA A 132 -8.68 -10.57 -11.42
C ALA A 132 -9.56 -11.73 -11.91
N LEU A 133 -9.13 -12.97 -11.70
CA LEU A 133 -9.87 -14.18 -12.07
C LEU A 133 -10.54 -14.85 -10.85
N ALA A 134 -10.30 -14.34 -9.64
CA ALA A 134 -10.70 -15.00 -8.40
C ALA A 134 -12.22 -15.03 -8.21
N GLY A 135 -12.90 -13.91 -8.46
CA GLY A 135 -14.37 -13.82 -8.36
C GLY A 135 -15.07 -14.69 -9.39
N LEU A 136 -14.58 -14.70 -10.64
CA LEU A 136 -15.06 -15.61 -11.69
C LEU A 136 -14.93 -17.07 -11.27
N ALA A 137 -13.77 -17.45 -10.71
CA ALA A 137 -13.53 -18.84 -10.27
C ALA A 137 -14.45 -19.23 -9.11
N ALA A 138 -14.65 -18.33 -8.15
CA ALA A 138 -15.52 -18.57 -7.01
C ALA A 138 -16.97 -18.74 -7.43
N SER A 139 -17.49 -17.84 -8.25
CA SER A 139 -18.86 -17.88 -8.74
C SER A 139 -19.11 -19.13 -9.59
N ALA A 140 -18.22 -19.43 -10.55
CA ALA A 140 -18.35 -20.62 -11.38
C ALA A 140 -18.37 -21.91 -10.56
N ALA A 141 -17.54 -22.01 -9.51
CA ALA A 141 -17.56 -23.16 -8.61
C ALA A 141 -18.87 -23.28 -7.81
N ILE A 142 -19.44 -22.15 -7.37
CA ILE A 142 -20.74 -22.10 -6.68
C ILE A 142 -21.86 -22.51 -7.63
N GLN A 143 -21.89 -22.02 -8.87
CA GLN A 143 -22.89 -22.40 -9.88
C GLN A 143 -22.89 -23.90 -10.21
N LEU A 144 -21.78 -24.59 -10.00
CA LEU A 144 -21.63 -26.05 -10.14
C LEU A 144 -21.99 -26.81 -8.85
N SER A 145 -22.33 -26.13 -7.77
CA SER A 145 -22.74 -26.72 -6.48
C SER A 145 -24.27 -26.81 -6.36
N ASP A 146 -24.72 -27.24 -5.21
CA ASP A 146 -26.14 -27.30 -4.81
C ASP A 146 -26.50 -26.20 -3.80
N PHE A 147 -25.67 -25.12 -3.69
CA PHE A 147 -25.90 -24.07 -2.71
C PHE A 147 -27.07 -23.17 -3.11
N PRO A 148 -27.80 -22.61 -2.14
CA PRO A 148 -28.81 -21.59 -2.38
C PRO A 148 -28.12 -20.25 -2.68
N PHE A 149 -27.78 -20.05 -3.94
CA PHE A 149 -27.05 -18.86 -4.41
C PHE A 149 -27.90 -18.20 -5.49
N GLU A 150 -28.11 -16.89 -5.36
CA GLU A 150 -29.16 -16.20 -6.08
C GLU A 150 -28.90 -16.10 -7.59
N CYS A 151 -27.68 -15.69 -7.98
CA CYS A 151 -27.29 -15.54 -9.38
C CYS A 151 -25.76 -15.63 -9.54
N ALA A 152 -25.30 -15.90 -10.75
CA ALA A 152 -23.89 -15.82 -11.08
C ALA A 152 -23.36 -14.38 -10.99
N ILE A 153 -22.11 -14.24 -10.58
CA ILE A 153 -21.36 -12.97 -10.61
C ILE A 153 -20.02 -13.15 -11.31
N SER A 154 -19.36 -12.07 -11.63
CA SER A 154 -17.93 -12.09 -11.91
C SER A 154 -17.26 -10.84 -11.41
N GLU A 155 -15.93 -10.88 -11.39
CA GLU A 155 -15.07 -9.73 -11.17
C GLU A 155 -14.20 -9.52 -12.40
N ALA A 156 -13.89 -8.26 -12.70
CA ALA A 156 -12.96 -7.88 -13.74
C ALA A 156 -12.14 -6.68 -13.28
N ARG A 157 -10.85 -6.70 -13.58
CA ARG A 157 -10.01 -5.52 -13.48
C ARG A 157 -10.21 -4.67 -14.72
N VAL A 158 -10.54 -3.39 -14.55
CA VAL A 158 -10.52 -2.40 -15.61
C VAL A 158 -9.38 -1.42 -15.35
N ALA A 159 -8.64 -1.09 -16.39
CA ALA A 159 -7.65 -0.01 -16.35
C ALA A 159 -7.85 0.91 -17.56
N ARG A 160 -7.50 2.20 -17.39
CA ARG A 160 -7.36 3.13 -18.51
C ARG A 160 -5.87 3.32 -18.80
N ILE A 161 -5.48 3.04 -20.06
CA ILE A 161 -4.11 3.07 -20.53
C ILE A 161 -4.09 3.86 -21.83
N ASP A 162 -3.33 4.94 -21.89
CA ASP A 162 -3.30 5.86 -23.04
C ASP A 162 -4.70 6.36 -23.45
N GLY A 163 -5.61 6.53 -22.48
CA GLY A 163 -6.97 7.00 -22.68
C GLY A 163 -7.99 5.92 -23.06
N GLU A 164 -7.58 4.67 -23.25
CA GLU A 164 -8.44 3.54 -23.64
C GLU A 164 -8.65 2.57 -22.47
N PHE A 165 -9.89 2.07 -22.30
CA PHE A 165 -10.20 1.07 -21.28
C PHE A 165 -9.81 -0.34 -21.72
N VAL A 166 -9.14 -1.07 -20.82
CA VAL A 166 -8.70 -2.46 -21.01
C VAL A 166 -9.20 -3.32 -19.87
N ILE A 167 -9.75 -4.50 -20.19
CA ILE A 167 -10.17 -5.51 -19.21
C ILE A 167 -9.02 -6.48 -18.92
N ASN A 168 -8.79 -6.75 -17.63
CA ASN A 168 -7.74 -7.63 -17.15
C ASN A 168 -6.40 -7.34 -17.86
N PRO A 169 -5.91 -6.08 -17.82
CA PRO A 169 -4.65 -5.73 -18.46
C PRO A 169 -3.51 -6.58 -17.95
N SER A 170 -2.45 -6.68 -18.73
CA SER A 170 -1.22 -7.31 -18.27
C SER A 170 -0.56 -6.46 -17.17
N ARG A 171 0.30 -7.09 -16.38
CA ARG A 171 1.07 -6.39 -15.35
C ARG A 171 1.93 -5.26 -15.94
N SER A 172 2.57 -5.53 -17.07
CA SER A 172 3.39 -4.55 -17.80
C SER A 172 2.58 -3.34 -18.28
N GLN A 173 1.32 -3.54 -18.67
CA GLN A 173 0.43 -2.46 -19.09
C GLN A 173 -0.01 -1.57 -17.91
N LEU A 174 -0.20 -2.15 -16.71
CA LEU A 174 -0.66 -1.39 -15.53
C LEU A 174 0.30 -0.30 -15.09
N ALA A 175 1.59 -0.41 -15.41
CA ALA A 175 2.58 0.63 -15.09
C ALA A 175 2.26 2.00 -15.71
N ASN A 176 1.46 2.03 -16.79
CA ASN A 176 1.06 3.24 -17.51
C ASN A 176 -0.44 3.56 -17.31
N ALA A 177 -1.12 2.91 -16.38
CA ALA A 177 -2.54 3.13 -16.15
C ALA A 177 -2.77 4.31 -15.22
N ASP A 178 -3.64 5.23 -15.59
CA ASP A 178 -4.10 6.34 -14.77
C ASP A 178 -5.40 6.03 -14.01
N ILE A 179 -6.10 4.95 -14.37
CA ILE A 179 -7.24 4.37 -13.65
C ILE A 179 -7.00 2.87 -13.57
N GLN A 180 -7.09 2.28 -12.39
CA GLN A 180 -7.21 0.84 -12.22
C GLN A 180 -8.19 0.48 -11.11
N MET A 181 -9.17 -0.36 -11.44
CA MET A 181 -10.21 -0.77 -10.51
C MET A 181 -10.57 -2.25 -10.68
N MET A 182 -10.91 -2.90 -9.58
CA MET A 182 -11.67 -4.15 -9.58
C MET A 182 -13.14 -3.82 -9.50
N VAL A 183 -13.92 -4.38 -10.40
CA VAL A 183 -15.38 -4.27 -10.43
C VAL A 183 -15.96 -5.66 -10.29
N GLY A 184 -16.87 -5.84 -9.34
CA GLY A 184 -17.65 -7.06 -9.15
C GLY A 184 -19.12 -6.79 -9.42
N ALA A 185 -19.75 -7.66 -10.23
CA ALA A 185 -21.13 -7.44 -10.67
C ALA A 185 -21.87 -8.76 -10.94
N SER A 186 -23.20 -8.71 -10.84
CA SER A 186 -24.10 -9.66 -11.47
C SER A 186 -24.41 -9.21 -12.93
N ALA A 187 -25.25 -9.94 -13.65
CA ALA A 187 -25.69 -9.53 -14.97
C ALA A 187 -26.40 -8.17 -14.97
N ASP A 188 -27.14 -7.88 -13.90
CA ASP A 188 -28.03 -6.71 -13.82
C ASP A 188 -27.47 -5.57 -12.97
N SER A 189 -26.51 -5.83 -12.09
CA SER A 189 -26.10 -4.85 -11.05
C SER A 189 -24.61 -4.90 -10.72
N VAL A 190 -23.99 -3.73 -10.65
CA VAL A 190 -22.69 -3.57 -10.00
C VAL A 190 -22.85 -3.76 -8.49
N MET A 191 -21.99 -4.52 -7.86
CA MET A 191 -22.07 -4.87 -6.45
C MET A 191 -20.87 -4.38 -5.64
N MET A 192 -19.69 -4.32 -6.27
CA MET A 192 -18.45 -3.93 -5.62
C MET A 192 -17.54 -3.19 -6.60
N VAL A 193 -16.92 -2.11 -6.14
CA VAL A 193 -15.84 -1.43 -6.85
C VAL A 193 -14.73 -1.12 -5.85
N GLU A 194 -13.49 -1.36 -6.23
CA GLU A 194 -12.33 -0.96 -5.45
C GLU A 194 -11.14 -0.66 -6.36
N GLY A 195 -10.51 0.51 -6.22
CA GLY A 195 -9.39 0.87 -7.08
C GLY A 195 -8.67 2.15 -6.68
N GLU A 196 -7.67 2.48 -7.49
CA GLU A 196 -6.86 3.70 -7.40
C GLU A 196 -6.81 4.40 -8.75
N MET A 197 -6.65 5.71 -8.75
CA MET A 197 -6.66 6.57 -9.92
C MET A 197 -5.73 7.78 -9.73
N ASP A 198 -5.28 8.33 -10.84
CA ASP A 198 -4.50 9.55 -10.88
C ASP A 198 -5.42 10.76 -11.11
N GLU A 199 -6.16 11.15 -10.05
CA GLU A 199 -7.05 12.31 -10.04
C GLU A 199 -8.11 12.30 -11.17
N CYS A 200 -8.73 11.14 -11.43
CA CYS A 200 -9.78 11.06 -12.44
C CYS A 200 -11.07 11.79 -12.00
N SER A 201 -11.87 12.19 -12.98
CA SER A 201 -13.19 12.78 -12.74
C SER A 201 -14.22 11.71 -12.33
N GLU A 202 -15.32 12.18 -11.75
CA GLU A 202 -16.45 11.34 -11.35
C GLU A 202 -17.10 10.65 -12.56
N GLU A 203 -17.14 11.32 -13.69
CA GLU A 203 -17.66 10.81 -14.96
C GLU A 203 -16.76 9.70 -15.53
N GLU A 204 -15.45 9.90 -15.57
CA GLU A 204 -14.48 8.90 -16.07
C GLU A 204 -14.50 7.63 -15.23
N MET A 205 -14.57 7.77 -13.89
CA MET A 205 -14.72 6.62 -12.99
C MET A 205 -16.02 5.84 -13.30
N ALA A 206 -17.12 6.53 -13.49
CA ALA A 206 -18.39 5.91 -13.79
C ALA A 206 -18.38 5.19 -15.16
N GLU A 207 -17.71 5.76 -16.17
CA GLU A 207 -17.53 5.10 -17.49
C GLU A 207 -16.68 3.83 -17.37
N ALA A 208 -15.59 3.85 -16.59
CA ALA A 208 -14.77 2.67 -16.34
C ALA A 208 -15.57 1.53 -15.68
N ILE A 209 -16.42 1.85 -14.70
CA ILE A 209 -17.31 0.87 -14.04
C ILE A 209 -18.29 0.27 -15.08
N LYS A 210 -18.88 1.10 -15.91
CA LYS A 210 -19.79 0.63 -16.96
C LYS A 210 -19.10 -0.28 -17.97
N PHE A 211 -17.90 0.07 -18.39
CA PHE A 211 -17.09 -0.74 -19.31
C PHE A 211 -16.77 -2.12 -18.72
N ALA A 212 -16.37 -2.17 -17.45
CA ALA A 212 -16.12 -3.42 -16.75
C ALA A 212 -17.37 -4.28 -16.63
N HIS A 213 -18.53 -3.68 -16.34
CA HIS A 213 -19.79 -4.40 -16.19
C HIS A 213 -20.20 -5.11 -17.49
N GLU A 214 -20.02 -4.50 -18.67
CA GLU A 214 -20.31 -5.14 -19.95
C GLU A 214 -19.44 -6.40 -20.18
N SER A 215 -18.16 -6.34 -19.80
CA SER A 215 -17.27 -7.52 -19.86
C SER A 215 -17.68 -8.62 -18.87
N ILE A 216 -18.13 -8.23 -17.68
CA ILE A 216 -18.59 -9.16 -16.64
C ILE A 216 -19.81 -9.97 -17.12
N LYS A 217 -20.74 -9.38 -17.85
CA LYS A 217 -21.90 -10.08 -18.43
C LYS A 217 -21.48 -11.25 -19.30
N ILE A 218 -20.46 -11.05 -20.15
CA ILE A 218 -19.92 -12.11 -21.03
C ILE A 218 -19.34 -13.26 -20.19
N GLN A 219 -18.69 -12.94 -19.07
CA GLN A 219 -18.12 -13.93 -18.16
C GLN A 219 -19.20 -14.72 -17.42
N ILE A 220 -20.31 -14.07 -17.07
CA ILE A 220 -21.49 -14.71 -16.45
C ILE A 220 -22.16 -15.69 -17.42
N ASP A 221 -22.39 -15.26 -18.65
CA ASP A 221 -22.99 -16.14 -19.69
C ASP A 221 -22.16 -17.42 -19.89
N ALA A 222 -20.84 -17.35 -19.83
CA ALA A 222 -19.98 -18.51 -19.95
C ALA A 222 -20.10 -19.46 -18.73
N GLN A 223 -20.25 -18.92 -17.52
CA GLN A 223 -20.51 -19.74 -16.32
C GLN A 223 -21.85 -20.48 -16.42
N GLU A 224 -22.88 -19.81 -16.89
CA GLU A 224 -24.21 -20.40 -17.07
C GLU A 224 -24.19 -21.51 -18.12
N ARG A 225 -23.55 -21.29 -19.29
CA ARG A 225 -23.36 -22.35 -20.29
C ARG A 225 -22.60 -23.55 -19.72
N LEU A 226 -21.55 -23.32 -18.91
CA LEU A 226 -20.80 -24.40 -18.27
C LEU A 226 -21.69 -25.18 -17.31
N ALA A 227 -22.47 -24.51 -16.47
CA ALA A 227 -23.39 -25.15 -15.52
C ALA A 227 -24.47 -25.98 -16.23
N ASP A 228 -25.02 -25.46 -17.33
CA ASP A 228 -26.00 -26.18 -18.16
C ASP A 228 -25.38 -27.41 -18.84
N ALA A 229 -24.17 -27.30 -19.36
CA ALA A 229 -23.44 -28.41 -20.00
C ALA A 229 -23.12 -29.55 -19.01
N VAL A 230 -22.83 -29.20 -17.75
CA VAL A 230 -22.63 -30.16 -16.66
C VAL A 230 -23.93 -30.79 -16.22
N GLY A 231 -25.00 -30.00 -16.22
CA GLY A 231 -26.30 -30.30 -15.62
C GLY A 231 -26.42 -29.70 -14.23
N ARG A 232 -27.25 -28.67 -14.11
CA ARG A 232 -27.48 -27.95 -12.85
C ARG A 232 -27.94 -28.90 -11.76
N LYS A 233 -27.36 -28.81 -10.58
CA LYS A 233 -27.79 -29.57 -9.40
C LYS A 233 -29.06 -28.94 -8.83
N GLN A 234 -29.89 -29.78 -8.22
CA GLN A 234 -31.01 -29.28 -7.42
C GLN A 234 -30.44 -28.54 -6.21
N VAL A 235 -30.96 -27.34 -5.96
CA VAL A 235 -30.61 -26.58 -4.75
C VAL A 235 -31.00 -27.38 -3.54
N ARG A 236 -30.09 -27.48 -2.56
CA ARG A 236 -30.29 -28.21 -1.30
C ARG A 236 -31.37 -27.56 -0.46
N GLU A 237 -32.14 -28.40 0.22
CA GLU A 237 -33.00 -27.95 1.31
C GLU A 237 -32.13 -27.51 2.49
N TYR A 238 -32.50 -26.45 3.16
CA TYR A 238 -31.85 -25.94 4.38
C TYR A 238 -32.90 -25.43 5.36
N GLU A 239 -32.54 -25.35 6.64
CA GLU A 239 -33.42 -24.83 7.68
C GLU A 239 -33.65 -23.32 7.44
N THR A 240 -34.86 -22.98 7.07
CA THR A 240 -35.31 -21.59 7.01
C THR A 240 -35.80 -21.15 8.39
N SER A 241 -35.61 -19.86 8.72
CA SER A 241 -36.20 -19.35 9.97
C SER A 241 -37.71 -19.39 9.87
N ASP A 242 -38.36 -19.93 10.91
CA ASP A 242 -39.81 -19.90 11.02
C ASP A 242 -40.30 -18.45 10.91
N GLU A 243 -41.10 -18.16 9.88
CA GLU A 243 -41.76 -16.87 9.78
C GLU A 243 -43.10 -16.90 10.53
N ASN A 244 -43.26 -15.96 11.47
CA ASN A 244 -44.50 -15.75 12.20
C ASN A 244 -45.00 -14.31 11.91
N GLU A 245 -45.82 -14.21 10.86
CA GLU A 245 -46.36 -12.95 10.39
C GLU A 245 -47.23 -12.23 11.44
N GLU A 246 -47.99 -12.98 12.27
CA GLU A 246 -48.79 -12.42 13.32
C GLU A 246 -47.93 -11.76 14.40
N LEU A 247 -46.87 -12.46 14.80
CA LEU A 247 -45.90 -11.95 15.75
C LEU A 247 -45.13 -10.74 15.17
N ALA A 248 -44.73 -10.80 13.91
CA ALA A 248 -44.04 -9.69 13.23
C ALA A 248 -44.93 -8.44 13.21
N LYS A 249 -46.21 -8.57 12.85
CA LYS A 249 -47.18 -7.50 12.84
C LYS A 249 -47.43 -6.95 14.26
N LYS A 250 -47.62 -7.81 15.26
CA LYS A 250 -47.80 -7.38 16.66
C LYS A 250 -46.63 -6.52 17.15
N ILE A 251 -45.40 -6.91 16.83
CA ILE A 251 -44.19 -6.16 17.20
C ILE A 251 -44.10 -4.84 16.44
N HIS A 252 -44.38 -4.86 15.14
CA HIS A 252 -44.42 -3.65 14.33
C HIS A 252 -45.41 -2.61 14.89
N ASP A 253 -46.67 -3.01 15.11
CA ASP A 253 -47.75 -2.14 15.57
C ASP A 253 -47.44 -1.50 16.95
N VAL A 254 -46.68 -2.20 17.81
CA VAL A 254 -46.35 -1.68 19.17
C VAL A 254 -45.07 -0.82 19.15
N SER A 255 -44.13 -1.04 18.21
CA SER A 255 -42.80 -0.43 18.28
C SER A 255 -42.46 0.55 17.17
N TYR A 256 -43.15 0.55 16.03
CA TYR A 256 -42.79 1.37 14.86
C TYR A 256 -42.76 2.88 15.19
N ASP A 257 -43.85 3.43 15.69
CA ASP A 257 -43.95 4.86 16.00
C ASP A 257 -42.90 5.28 17.05
N LYS A 258 -42.64 4.42 18.03
CA LYS A 258 -41.64 4.68 19.07
C LYS A 258 -40.23 4.66 18.50
N CYS A 259 -39.93 3.71 17.58
CA CYS A 259 -38.66 3.67 16.86
C CYS A 259 -38.46 4.94 16.02
N TYR A 260 -39.50 5.36 15.32
CA TYR A 260 -39.49 6.58 14.51
C TYR A 260 -39.19 7.82 15.36
N GLU A 261 -39.88 7.99 16.49
CA GLU A 261 -39.67 9.12 17.41
C GLU A 261 -38.26 9.09 18.06
N ILE A 262 -37.70 7.91 18.38
CA ILE A 262 -36.32 7.81 18.89
C ILE A 262 -35.35 8.24 17.81
N ALA A 263 -35.51 7.76 16.58
CA ALA A 263 -34.66 8.11 15.44
C ALA A 263 -34.69 9.62 15.16
N LYS A 264 -35.85 10.24 15.22
CA LYS A 264 -36.07 11.67 14.91
C LYS A 264 -35.43 12.62 15.94
N LYS A 265 -35.12 12.17 17.16
CA LYS A 265 -34.58 13.03 18.22
C LYS A 265 -33.16 13.56 17.96
N GLY A 266 -32.42 13.01 17.03
CA GLY A 266 -31.06 13.48 16.67
C GLY A 266 -30.08 13.41 17.84
N THR A 267 -29.94 12.24 18.47
CA THR A 267 -29.15 12.07 19.70
C THR A 267 -27.79 11.45 19.40
N SER A 268 -26.86 11.51 20.38
CA SER A 268 -25.57 10.82 20.32
C SER A 268 -25.74 9.29 20.17
N LYS A 269 -24.70 8.60 19.70
CA LYS A 269 -24.69 7.13 19.54
C LYS A 269 -25.07 6.42 20.84
N ALA A 270 -24.49 6.84 21.97
CA ALA A 270 -24.73 6.21 23.28
C ALA A 270 -26.19 6.38 23.76
N GLU A 271 -26.73 7.59 23.68
CA GLU A 271 -28.12 7.89 24.05
C GLU A 271 -29.12 7.16 23.17
N ARG A 272 -28.88 7.14 21.85
CA ARG A 272 -29.72 6.44 20.87
C ARG A 272 -29.69 4.92 21.08
N SER A 273 -28.52 4.33 21.29
CA SER A 273 -28.36 2.91 21.56
C SER A 273 -29.11 2.51 22.85
N LEU A 274 -28.98 3.31 23.91
CA LEU A 274 -29.67 3.08 25.14
C LEU A 274 -31.20 3.18 24.96
N ALA A 275 -31.68 4.19 24.21
CA ALA A 275 -33.11 4.37 23.95
C ALA A 275 -33.72 3.19 23.19
N PHE A 276 -33.04 2.69 22.13
CA PHE A 276 -33.51 1.51 21.41
C PHE A 276 -33.41 0.22 22.25
N SER A 277 -32.37 0.09 23.07
CA SER A 277 -32.24 -1.06 23.99
C SER A 277 -33.40 -1.07 25.00
N ASN A 278 -33.72 0.06 25.61
CA ASN A 278 -34.84 0.18 26.56
C ASN A 278 -36.18 -0.13 25.89
N LEU A 279 -36.40 0.37 24.67
CA LEU A 279 -37.62 0.08 23.91
C LEU A 279 -37.72 -1.43 23.57
N LYS A 280 -36.61 -2.04 23.21
CA LYS A 280 -36.56 -3.50 22.93
C LYS A 280 -36.95 -4.32 24.16
N GLU A 281 -36.46 -3.95 25.34
CA GLU A 281 -36.83 -4.64 26.59
C GLU A 281 -38.32 -4.34 26.97
N GLU A 282 -38.82 -3.12 26.74
CA GLU A 282 -40.24 -2.80 26.90
C GLU A 282 -41.15 -3.65 26.02
N VAL A 283 -40.79 -3.77 24.73
CA VAL A 283 -41.50 -4.66 23.77
C VAL A 283 -41.46 -6.10 24.21
N LYS A 284 -40.29 -6.60 24.63
CA LYS A 284 -40.12 -7.97 25.12
C LYS A 284 -40.97 -8.22 26.38
N ALA A 285 -41.02 -7.27 27.32
CA ALA A 285 -41.84 -7.36 28.54
C ALA A 285 -43.33 -7.36 28.27
N SER A 286 -43.79 -7.00 27.09
CA SER A 286 -45.23 -7.07 26.72
C SER A 286 -45.67 -8.49 26.31
N PHE A 287 -44.79 -9.47 26.26
CA PHE A 287 -45.04 -10.89 25.98
C PHE A 287 -45.01 -11.70 27.27
N SER A 288 -45.75 -12.81 27.31
CA SER A 288 -45.73 -13.77 28.42
C SER A 288 -44.37 -14.51 28.49
N GLU A 289 -44.08 -15.10 29.64
CA GLU A 289 -42.85 -15.93 29.82
C GLU A 289 -42.81 -17.07 28.82
N ASP A 290 -43.93 -17.73 28.54
CA ASP A 290 -44.05 -18.82 27.57
C ASP A 290 -43.78 -18.31 26.14
N GLU A 291 -44.33 -17.16 25.74
CA GLU A 291 -44.07 -16.54 24.44
C GLU A 291 -42.58 -16.11 24.30
N ILE A 292 -41.94 -15.69 25.37
CA ILE A 292 -40.52 -15.29 25.38
C ILE A 292 -39.63 -16.54 25.26
N GLU A 293 -39.99 -17.66 25.93
CA GLU A 293 -39.25 -18.92 25.81
C GLU A 293 -39.35 -19.48 24.37
N GLU A 294 -40.54 -19.43 23.76
CA GLU A 294 -40.79 -19.95 22.42
C GLU A 294 -40.25 -19.00 21.30
N TYR A 295 -40.51 -17.70 21.43
CA TYR A 295 -40.24 -16.72 20.31
C TYR A 295 -39.19 -15.65 20.62
N GLY A 296 -38.47 -15.73 21.74
CA GLY A 296 -37.59 -14.65 22.19
C GLY A 296 -36.55 -14.21 21.16
N LYS A 297 -36.02 -15.14 20.36
CA LYS A 297 -35.11 -14.87 19.26
C LYS A 297 -35.81 -14.12 18.09
N LEU A 298 -37.05 -14.58 17.74
CA LEU A 298 -37.85 -13.96 16.68
C LEU A 298 -38.32 -12.57 17.08
N ILE A 299 -38.70 -12.33 18.34
CA ILE A 299 -39.04 -11.00 18.89
C ILE A 299 -37.89 -10.02 18.65
N GLY A 300 -36.64 -10.44 18.95
CA GLY A 300 -35.46 -9.61 18.71
C GLY A 300 -35.22 -9.30 17.24
N THR A 301 -35.45 -10.28 16.35
CA THR A 301 -35.29 -10.15 14.91
C THR A 301 -36.33 -9.20 14.32
N TYR A 302 -37.61 -9.37 14.67
CA TYR A 302 -38.70 -8.52 14.17
C TYR A 302 -38.62 -7.10 14.69
N PHE A 303 -38.22 -6.91 15.98
CA PHE A 303 -37.92 -5.58 16.50
C PHE A 303 -36.82 -4.87 15.69
N SER A 304 -35.74 -5.57 15.36
CA SER A 304 -34.66 -5.01 14.56
C SER A 304 -35.10 -4.68 13.12
N LYS A 305 -35.99 -5.50 12.52
CA LYS A 305 -36.60 -5.18 11.22
C LYS A 305 -37.44 -3.89 11.30
N THR A 306 -38.30 -3.78 12.31
CA THR A 306 -39.15 -2.59 12.54
C THR A 306 -38.30 -1.35 12.80
N GLN A 307 -37.27 -1.44 13.62
CA GLN A 307 -36.32 -0.35 13.86
C GLN A 307 -35.66 0.12 12.56
N LYS A 308 -35.18 -0.82 11.75
CA LYS A 308 -34.56 -0.53 10.43
C LYS A 308 -35.56 0.20 9.52
N GLU A 309 -36.77 -0.27 9.42
CA GLU A 309 -37.84 0.30 8.60
C GLU A 309 -38.15 1.74 9.03
N ALA A 310 -38.37 1.99 10.32
CA ALA A 310 -38.68 3.31 10.88
C ALA A 310 -37.54 4.32 10.60
N ILE A 311 -36.27 3.90 10.76
CA ILE A 311 -35.12 4.78 10.49
C ILE A 311 -35.00 5.11 9.00
N ARG A 312 -35.19 4.12 8.13
CA ARG A 312 -35.12 4.31 6.67
C ARG A 312 -36.24 5.24 6.20
N GLU A 313 -37.48 5.04 6.69
CA GLU A 313 -38.59 5.89 6.35
C GLU A 313 -38.40 7.34 6.82
N LEU A 314 -37.87 7.58 8.04
CA LEU A 314 -37.51 8.91 8.49
C LEU A 314 -36.58 9.63 7.50
N THR A 315 -35.54 8.95 7.06
CA THR A 315 -34.56 9.52 6.14
C THR A 315 -35.18 9.81 4.77
N LEU A 316 -35.98 8.88 4.23
CA LEU A 316 -36.61 9.02 2.91
C LEU A 316 -37.74 10.08 2.89
N SER A 317 -38.53 10.20 3.97
CA SER A 317 -39.71 11.10 4.03
C SER A 317 -39.37 12.49 4.49
N GLU A 318 -38.52 12.65 5.51
CA GLU A 318 -38.19 13.95 6.11
C GLU A 318 -36.79 14.47 5.78
N GLY A 319 -35.91 13.64 5.22
CA GLY A 319 -34.50 13.98 4.94
C GLY A 319 -33.68 14.20 6.21
N VAL A 320 -34.12 13.65 7.35
CA VAL A 320 -33.48 13.78 8.66
C VAL A 320 -32.76 12.47 9.00
N ARG A 321 -31.54 12.59 9.52
CA ARG A 321 -30.68 11.47 9.89
C ARG A 321 -30.70 11.22 11.40
N LEU A 322 -30.12 10.09 11.82
CA LEU A 322 -30.09 9.63 13.22
C LEU A 322 -29.47 10.60 14.22
N ASP A 323 -28.58 11.48 13.77
CA ASP A 323 -27.93 12.52 14.55
C ASP A 323 -28.50 13.92 14.29
N GLY A 324 -29.64 14.02 13.56
CA GLY A 324 -30.33 15.24 13.26
C GLY A 324 -29.82 16.01 12.05
N ARG A 325 -28.73 15.55 11.40
CA ARG A 325 -28.21 16.16 10.17
C ARG A 325 -29.14 15.93 8.98
N LYS A 326 -29.01 16.78 7.97
CA LYS A 326 -29.53 16.52 6.62
C LYS A 326 -28.66 15.51 5.87
N THR A 327 -29.15 15.08 4.70
CA THR A 327 -28.49 14.03 3.91
C THR A 327 -27.11 14.42 3.37
N ASP A 328 -26.86 15.70 3.12
CA ASP A 328 -25.62 16.27 2.58
C ASP A 328 -24.68 16.87 3.64
N GLU A 329 -25.10 16.95 4.90
CA GLU A 329 -24.34 17.55 5.98
C GLU A 329 -23.23 16.60 6.50
N ILE A 330 -22.07 17.19 6.80
CA ILE A 330 -20.89 16.52 7.36
C ILE A 330 -20.79 16.91 8.85
N ARG A 331 -20.37 15.95 9.68
CA ARG A 331 -20.13 16.19 11.11
C ARG A 331 -19.03 17.23 11.32
N ASP A 332 -19.05 17.89 12.48
CA ASP A 332 -18.02 18.85 12.87
C ASP A 332 -16.63 18.22 12.80
N ILE A 333 -15.68 18.97 12.22
CA ILE A 333 -14.29 18.55 12.03
C ILE A 333 -13.38 19.38 12.93
N TRP A 334 -12.51 18.69 13.66
CA TRP A 334 -11.41 19.26 14.41
C TRP A 334 -10.10 18.57 14.02
N CYS A 335 -9.05 19.35 13.80
CA CYS A 335 -7.74 18.90 13.36
C CYS A 335 -6.65 19.51 14.22
N GLU A 336 -5.55 18.74 14.42
CA GLU A 336 -4.33 19.21 15.08
C GLU A 336 -3.13 18.53 14.43
N VAL A 337 -2.04 19.28 14.23
CA VAL A 337 -0.74 18.77 13.76
C VAL A 337 0.31 18.94 14.83
N ASP A 338 1.45 18.24 14.69
CA ASP A 338 2.58 18.32 15.63
C ASP A 338 2.23 17.93 17.08
N TYR A 339 1.27 17.02 17.24
CA TYR A 339 0.82 16.60 18.57
C TYR A 339 1.84 15.74 19.31
N LEU A 340 2.59 14.87 18.61
CA LEU A 340 3.55 13.95 19.19
C LEU A 340 4.99 14.47 19.06
N PRO A 341 5.71 14.69 20.17
CA PRO A 341 6.98 15.41 20.14
C PRO A 341 8.18 14.63 19.56
N SER A 342 8.08 13.32 19.39
CA SER A 342 9.21 12.47 18.96
C SER A 342 9.04 11.87 17.57
N THR A 343 7.89 12.06 16.92
CA THR A 343 7.61 11.54 15.58
C THR A 343 8.09 12.51 14.52
N HIS A 344 8.40 12.01 13.31
CA HIS A 344 8.85 12.88 12.22
C HIS A 344 7.71 13.77 11.69
N GLY A 345 6.47 13.31 11.81
CA GLY A 345 5.23 14.06 11.61
C GLY A 345 4.10 13.40 12.35
N SER A 346 3.12 14.17 12.80
CA SER A 346 1.91 13.65 13.45
C SER A 346 0.71 14.55 13.25
N ALA A 347 -0.48 13.95 13.12
CA ALA A 347 -1.73 14.69 13.03
C ALA A 347 -2.88 13.92 13.66
N ILE A 348 -3.78 14.65 14.28
CA ILE A 348 -5.08 14.18 14.73
C ILE A 348 -6.15 14.75 13.80
N PHE A 349 -7.03 13.87 13.36
CA PHE A 349 -8.25 14.24 12.63
C PHE A 349 -9.46 13.70 13.37
N THR A 350 -10.38 14.57 13.71
CA THR A 350 -11.64 14.24 14.38
C THR A 350 -12.81 14.70 13.54
N ARG A 351 -13.78 13.81 13.33
CA ARG A 351 -15.04 14.10 12.64
C ARG A 351 -16.18 13.52 13.46
N GLY A 352 -16.86 14.37 14.22
CA GLY A 352 -17.82 13.96 15.24
C GLY A 352 -17.24 12.92 16.20
N GLU A 353 -17.84 11.74 16.27
CA GLU A 353 -17.41 10.62 17.12
C GLU A 353 -16.46 9.65 16.38
N THR A 354 -15.63 10.16 15.47
CA THR A 354 -14.58 9.37 14.77
C THR A 354 -13.26 10.13 14.80
N GLN A 355 -12.22 9.53 15.37
CA GLN A 355 -10.92 10.15 15.56
C GLN A 355 -9.80 9.21 15.14
N ALA A 356 -8.83 9.71 14.37
CA ALA A 356 -7.62 9.02 13.96
C ALA A 356 -6.38 9.87 14.25
N LEU A 357 -5.35 9.24 14.81
CA LEU A 357 -4.02 9.80 15.02
C LEU A 357 -3.05 9.14 14.05
N ALA A 358 -2.52 9.90 13.10
CA ALA A 358 -1.50 9.43 12.18
C ALA A 358 -0.10 9.89 12.58
N THR A 359 0.89 9.03 12.36
CA THR A 359 2.31 9.31 12.54
C THR A 359 3.09 8.98 11.30
N VAL A 360 4.13 9.76 11.02
CA VAL A 360 5.04 9.56 9.88
C VAL A 360 6.43 9.20 10.38
N THR A 361 7.04 8.22 9.72
CA THR A 361 8.45 7.85 9.86
C THR A 361 9.12 7.95 8.49
N LEU A 362 10.22 8.68 8.42
CA LEU A 362 11.06 8.85 7.24
C LEU A 362 12.30 7.96 7.36
N GLY A 363 12.59 7.18 6.34
CA GLY A 363 13.68 6.22 6.31
C GLY A 363 14.45 6.22 4.99
N THR A 364 15.37 5.27 4.85
CA THR A 364 16.17 5.01 3.65
C THR A 364 15.52 3.97 2.76
N SER A 365 16.07 3.71 1.58
CA SER A 365 15.64 2.62 0.70
C SER A 365 15.66 1.23 1.36
N ARG A 366 16.50 1.00 2.39
CA ARG A 366 16.52 -0.26 3.16
C ARG A 366 15.28 -0.50 4.00
N ASP A 367 14.55 0.57 4.31
CA ASP A 367 13.32 0.53 5.10
C ASP A 367 12.07 0.31 4.23
N ALA A 368 12.25 0.17 2.89
CA ALA A 368 11.18 -0.13 1.97
C ALA A 368 10.50 -1.46 2.31
N ASN A 369 9.19 -1.50 2.17
CA ASN A 369 8.41 -2.73 2.36
C ASN A 369 8.66 -3.69 1.21
N LYS A 370 9.29 -4.82 1.51
CA LYS A 370 9.61 -5.85 0.50
C LYS A 370 8.43 -6.77 0.26
N ILE A 371 8.01 -6.85 -0.98
CA ILE A 371 6.96 -7.75 -1.44
C ILE A 371 7.63 -8.94 -2.13
N ASP A 372 7.45 -10.14 -1.58
CA ASP A 372 7.91 -11.40 -2.15
C ASP A 372 6.71 -12.35 -2.26
N MET A 373 6.03 -12.30 -3.40
CA MET A 373 4.88 -13.15 -3.75
C MET A 373 5.20 -13.97 -5.00
N PRO A 374 4.55 -15.12 -5.22
CA PRO A 374 4.71 -15.89 -6.45
C PRO A 374 4.42 -15.07 -7.70
N SER A 375 3.39 -14.22 -7.63
CA SER A 375 2.93 -13.39 -8.74
C SER A 375 3.66 -12.06 -8.86
N PHE A 376 4.36 -11.60 -7.80
CA PHE A 376 4.99 -10.29 -7.77
C PHE A 376 6.16 -10.19 -6.80
N GLU A 377 7.29 -9.65 -7.25
CA GLU A 377 8.41 -9.19 -6.43
C GLU A 377 8.58 -7.69 -6.61
N GLY A 378 8.79 -6.98 -5.51
CA GLY A 378 9.01 -5.53 -5.56
C GLY A 378 9.26 -4.92 -4.20
N GLU A 379 9.39 -3.61 -4.20
CA GLU A 379 9.57 -2.80 -3.00
C GLU A 379 8.58 -1.63 -3.03
N GLU A 380 8.01 -1.30 -1.87
CA GLU A 380 7.18 -0.13 -1.69
C GLU A 380 7.91 0.87 -0.81
N THR A 381 8.16 2.05 -1.35
CA THR A 381 8.79 3.18 -0.63
C THR A 381 7.77 4.01 0.16
N PHE A 382 6.48 3.86 -0.15
CA PHE A 382 5.38 4.41 0.64
C PHE A 382 4.44 3.31 1.07
N TYR A 383 4.19 3.17 2.39
CA TYR A 383 3.25 2.20 2.94
C TYR A 383 2.56 2.71 4.20
N LEU A 384 1.32 2.26 4.40
CA LEU A 384 0.46 2.70 5.48
C LEU A 384 -0.06 1.53 6.30
N HIS A 385 0.13 1.57 7.62
CA HIS A 385 -0.44 0.65 8.58
C HIS A 385 -1.59 1.28 9.35
N TYR A 386 -2.71 0.58 9.37
CA TYR A 386 -3.93 0.98 10.04
C TYR A 386 -4.20 0.05 11.21
N ASN A 387 -4.39 0.62 12.40
CA ASN A 387 -4.68 -0.09 13.63
C ASN A 387 -6.06 0.29 14.16
N PHE A 388 -6.85 -0.73 14.50
CA PHE A 388 -8.21 -0.59 15.01
C PHE A 388 -8.35 -1.27 16.38
N PRO A 389 -7.82 -0.67 17.45
CA PRO A 389 -7.85 -1.26 18.78
C PRO A 389 -9.28 -1.30 19.33
N PRO A 390 -9.64 -2.28 20.15
CA PRO A 390 -11.01 -2.48 20.64
C PRO A 390 -11.59 -1.28 21.39
N PHE A 391 -10.76 -0.51 22.07
CA PHE A 391 -11.22 0.66 22.82
C PHE A 391 -11.84 1.74 21.94
N CYS A 392 -11.51 1.82 20.65
CA CYS A 392 -12.07 2.82 19.75
C CYS A 392 -13.59 2.67 19.51
N THR A 393 -14.14 1.51 19.83
CA THR A 393 -15.59 1.22 19.85
C THR A 393 -16.13 0.98 21.27
N GLY A 394 -15.30 1.21 22.31
CA GLY A 394 -15.67 0.97 23.70
C GLY A 394 -15.69 -0.51 24.10
N GLU A 395 -15.06 -1.40 23.32
CA GLU A 395 -15.04 -2.83 23.57
C GLU A 395 -13.82 -3.24 24.40
N ALA A 396 -14.01 -4.23 25.27
CA ALA A 396 -12.93 -4.93 25.99
C ALA A 396 -12.76 -6.34 25.39
N ARG A 397 -11.74 -6.51 24.55
CA ARG A 397 -11.43 -7.81 23.94
C ARG A 397 -9.91 -8.02 23.76
N PRO A 398 -9.42 -9.29 23.73
CA PRO A 398 -8.01 -9.55 23.47
C PRO A 398 -7.57 -9.12 22.08
N LEU A 399 -6.36 -8.58 21.96
CA LEU A 399 -5.70 -8.32 20.66
C LEU A 399 -5.21 -9.65 20.07
N ARG A 400 -5.60 -9.94 18.83
CA ARG A 400 -5.26 -11.19 18.10
C ARG A 400 -4.37 -10.99 16.87
N GLY A 401 -3.67 -9.85 16.78
CA GLY A 401 -2.91 -9.45 15.61
C GLY A 401 -3.78 -8.74 14.57
N THR A 402 -3.17 -8.37 13.44
CA THR A 402 -3.82 -7.63 12.35
C THR A 402 -4.97 -8.43 11.73
N SER A 403 -6.14 -7.85 11.66
CA SER A 403 -7.34 -8.45 11.06
C SER A 403 -7.39 -8.19 9.54
N ARG A 404 -8.16 -9.01 8.80
CA ARG A 404 -8.44 -8.78 7.37
C ARG A 404 -9.07 -7.40 7.12
N ARG A 405 -9.83 -6.86 8.10
CA ARG A 405 -10.42 -5.53 8.02
C ARG A 405 -9.35 -4.44 8.10
N GLU A 406 -8.39 -4.57 9.02
CA GLU A 406 -7.30 -3.62 9.17
C GLU A 406 -6.42 -3.56 7.90
N VAL A 407 -6.09 -4.71 7.30
CA VAL A 407 -5.39 -4.76 6.02
C VAL A 407 -6.16 -4.02 4.92
N GLY A 408 -7.46 -4.28 4.76
CA GLY A 408 -8.28 -3.63 3.74
C GLY A 408 -8.42 -2.12 3.93
N HIS A 409 -8.64 -1.65 5.18
CA HIS A 409 -8.76 -0.23 5.48
C HIS A 409 -7.44 0.52 5.32
N GLY A 410 -6.32 -0.12 5.73
CA GLY A 410 -4.97 0.41 5.52
C GLY A 410 -4.63 0.55 4.05
N ASN A 411 -4.93 -0.49 3.25
CA ASN A 411 -4.68 -0.47 1.81
C ASN A 411 -5.49 0.61 1.08
N LEU A 412 -6.77 0.80 1.43
CA LEU A 412 -7.59 1.88 0.85
C LEU A 412 -6.98 3.27 1.16
N ALA A 413 -6.53 3.49 2.40
CA ALA A 413 -5.89 4.75 2.77
C ALA A 413 -4.53 4.93 2.07
N GLN A 414 -3.74 3.86 1.95
CA GLN A 414 -2.47 3.86 1.24
C GLN A 414 -2.67 4.24 -0.24
N ARG A 415 -3.59 3.59 -0.94
CA ARG A 415 -3.92 3.90 -2.35
C ARG A 415 -4.35 5.35 -2.52
N GLY A 416 -5.18 5.87 -1.61
CA GLY A 416 -5.65 7.25 -1.66
C GLY A 416 -4.53 8.28 -1.56
N LEU A 417 -3.44 7.98 -0.84
CA LEU A 417 -2.34 8.91 -0.58
C LEU A 417 -1.13 8.70 -1.51
N LYS A 418 -0.91 7.47 -1.98
CA LYS A 418 0.32 7.04 -2.67
C LYS A 418 0.64 7.89 -3.89
N GLY A 419 -0.34 8.15 -4.76
CA GLY A 419 -0.16 8.95 -5.99
C GLY A 419 0.22 10.42 -5.74
N MET A 420 0.07 10.90 -4.49
CA MET A 420 0.42 12.27 -4.12
C MET A 420 1.83 12.40 -3.52
N ILE A 421 2.52 11.29 -3.29
CA ILE A 421 3.95 11.32 -2.93
C ILE A 421 4.74 11.58 -4.20
N PRO A 422 5.56 12.64 -4.27
CA PRO A 422 6.36 12.92 -5.46
C PRO A 422 7.34 11.79 -5.79
N ASP A 423 7.58 11.55 -7.08
CA ASP A 423 8.53 10.52 -7.54
C ASP A 423 9.98 10.79 -7.08
N ASP A 424 10.32 12.05 -6.87
CA ASP A 424 11.62 12.52 -6.37
C ASP A 424 11.70 12.58 -4.84
N CYS A 425 10.70 12.07 -4.11
CA CYS A 425 10.76 11.98 -2.66
C CYS A 425 11.95 11.10 -2.24
N PRO A 426 12.94 11.65 -1.50
CA PRO A 426 14.17 10.93 -1.20
C PRO A 426 13.99 9.86 -0.10
N TYR A 427 12.82 9.81 0.53
CA TYR A 427 12.57 8.97 1.69
C TYR A 427 11.74 7.74 1.35
N THR A 428 12.01 6.65 2.04
CA THR A 428 10.98 5.67 2.33
C THR A 428 10.08 6.22 3.42
N VAL A 429 8.78 6.27 3.16
CA VAL A 429 7.80 6.91 4.03
C VAL A 429 6.83 5.87 4.59
N ARG A 430 6.80 5.74 5.91
CA ARG A 430 5.83 4.90 6.61
C ARG A 430 4.82 5.77 7.36
N VAL A 431 3.54 5.55 7.10
CA VAL A 431 2.44 6.13 7.89
C VAL A 431 1.86 5.06 8.80
N VAL A 432 1.62 5.39 10.07
CA VAL A 432 0.87 4.53 11.00
C VAL A 432 -0.31 5.32 11.52
N SER A 433 -1.52 4.79 11.32
CA SER A 433 -2.75 5.39 11.82
C SER A 433 -3.34 4.56 12.94
N GLU A 434 -3.50 5.18 14.10
CA GLU A 434 -4.20 4.64 15.27
C GLU A 434 -5.61 5.22 15.31
N VAL A 435 -6.63 4.38 15.21
CA VAL A 435 -8.03 4.80 15.38
C VAL A 435 -8.33 4.91 16.87
N LEU A 436 -8.66 6.11 17.32
CA LEU A 436 -8.93 6.40 18.75
C LEU A 436 -10.41 6.34 19.07
N GLU A 437 -11.28 6.75 18.13
CA GLU A 437 -12.73 6.64 18.22
C GLU A 437 -13.32 6.25 16.87
N SER A 438 -14.41 5.49 16.85
CA SER A 438 -15.05 5.05 15.61
C SER A 438 -16.56 5.00 15.67
N ASN A 439 -17.20 5.89 14.92
CA ASN A 439 -18.62 5.86 14.58
C ASN A 439 -18.83 6.27 13.11
N GLY A 440 -18.42 5.38 12.20
CA GLY A 440 -18.50 5.56 10.73
C GLY A 440 -17.20 6.04 10.12
N SER A 441 -16.75 5.27 9.14
CA SER A 441 -15.58 5.46 8.26
C SER A 441 -14.29 5.99 8.90
N SER A 442 -13.71 5.17 9.76
CA SER A 442 -12.38 5.41 10.33
C SER A 442 -11.25 5.38 9.28
N SER A 443 -11.42 4.63 8.16
CA SER A 443 -10.46 4.64 7.05
C SER A 443 -10.36 6.01 6.37
N MET A 444 -11.49 6.73 6.22
CA MET A 444 -11.48 8.08 5.66
C MET A 444 -10.90 9.10 6.65
N ALA A 445 -11.10 8.93 7.95
CA ALA A 445 -10.38 9.70 8.96
C ALA A 445 -8.86 9.45 8.90
N THR A 446 -8.45 8.20 8.61
CA THR A 446 -7.04 7.84 8.38
C THR A 446 -6.43 8.54 7.16
N VAL A 447 -7.16 8.65 6.06
CA VAL A 447 -6.71 9.42 4.88
C VAL A 447 -6.46 10.87 5.25
N CYS A 448 -7.41 11.49 5.96
CA CYS A 448 -7.31 12.91 6.36
C CYS A 448 -6.18 13.15 7.37
N SER A 449 -6.07 12.32 8.41
CA SER A 449 -4.95 12.43 9.37
C SER A 449 -3.60 12.10 8.73
N GLY A 450 -3.55 11.12 7.80
CA GLY A 450 -2.36 10.74 7.05
C GLY A 450 -1.84 11.87 6.16
N THR A 451 -2.72 12.53 5.41
CA THR A 451 -2.38 13.72 4.60
C THR A 451 -1.75 14.81 5.47
N MET A 452 -2.39 15.16 6.60
CA MET A 452 -1.87 16.20 7.49
C MET A 452 -0.55 15.80 8.15
N ALA A 453 -0.40 14.53 8.56
CA ALA A 453 0.84 14.04 9.17
C ALA A 453 2.02 14.04 8.17
N LEU A 454 1.76 13.73 6.90
CA LEU A 454 2.76 13.83 5.82
C LEU A 454 3.18 15.29 5.59
N MET A 455 2.22 16.21 5.54
CA MET A 455 2.51 17.65 5.42
C MET A 455 3.28 18.17 6.64
N ASP A 456 2.93 17.73 7.86
CA ASP A 456 3.64 18.07 9.09
C ASP A 456 5.06 17.51 9.13
N ALA A 457 5.29 16.35 8.50
CA ALA A 457 6.63 15.76 8.37
C ALA A 457 7.53 16.47 7.35
N GLY A 458 7.00 17.41 6.57
CA GLY A 458 7.74 18.09 5.51
C GLY A 458 7.78 17.31 4.19
N VAL A 459 6.96 16.25 4.03
CA VAL A 459 6.81 15.56 2.75
C VAL A 459 6.05 16.46 1.79
N GLN A 460 6.67 16.81 0.67
CA GLN A 460 6.14 17.76 -0.32
C GLN A 460 5.08 17.09 -1.19
N LEU A 461 3.90 16.80 -0.62
CA LEU A 461 2.80 16.22 -1.39
C LEU A 461 2.46 17.06 -2.61
N THR A 462 2.17 16.41 -3.74
CA THR A 462 1.69 17.10 -4.95
C THR A 462 0.41 17.89 -4.65
N ARG A 463 -0.53 17.29 -3.93
CA ARG A 463 -1.75 17.91 -3.40
C ARG A 463 -2.22 17.19 -2.13
N PRO A 464 -2.90 17.88 -1.22
CA PRO A 464 -3.52 17.23 -0.07
C PRO A 464 -4.72 16.39 -0.51
N VAL A 465 -4.93 15.27 0.20
CA VAL A 465 -6.03 14.33 -0.05
C VAL A 465 -7.00 14.35 1.11
N SER A 466 -8.28 14.32 0.82
CA SER A 466 -9.34 14.02 1.80
C SER A 466 -10.09 12.76 1.43
N GLY A 467 -10.90 12.25 2.37
CA GLY A 467 -11.75 11.10 2.13
C GLY A 467 -13.10 11.24 2.81
N ILE A 468 -14.15 10.75 2.14
CA ILE A 468 -15.51 10.74 2.65
C ILE A 468 -16.16 9.37 2.45
N ALA A 469 -17.06 8.98 3.36
CA ALA A 469 -17.92 7.82 3.20
C ALA A 469 -19.35 8.26 2.92
N MET A 470 -19.87 7.78 1.81
CA MET A 470 -21.25 8.00 1.35
C MET A 470 -22.10 6.78 1.66
N GLY A 471 -23.38 6.98 1.86
CA GLY A 471 -24.37 5.93 1.98
C GLY A 471 -25.54 6.15 1.04
N LEU A 472 -26.38 5.12 0.94
CA LEU A 472 -27.62 5.17 0.18
C LEU A 472 -28.72 4.51 1.01
N ILE A 473 -29.88 5.12 1.02
CA ILE A 473 -31.13 4.51 1.45
C ILE A 473 -32.10 4.60 0.27
N SER A 474 -32.69 3.48 -0.15
CA SER A 474 -33.60 3.42 -1.29
C SER A 474 -34.82 2.55 -1.01
N ASP A 475 -35.97 2.94 -1.55
CA ASP A 475 -37.22 2.19 -1.48
C ASP A 475 -38.03 2.46 -2.75
N GLY A 476 -38.00 1.49 -3.67
CA GLY A 476 -38.56 1.66 -5.01
C GLY A 476 -37.89 2.83 -5.77
N ASP A 477 -38.69 3.81 -6.16
CA ASP A 477 -38.21 5.01 -6.87
C ASP A 477 -37.67 6.11 -5.93
N ARG A 478 -37.86 5.96 -4.61
CA ARG A 478 -37.35 6.92 -3.62
C ARG A 478 -35.92 6.55 -3.22
N TYR A 479 -35.04 7.52 -3.18
CA TYR A 479 -33.69 7.32 -2.64
C TYR A 479 -33.14 8.58 -1.96
N ALA A 480 -32.20 8.38 -1.05
CA ALA A 480 -31.44 9.43 -0.39
C ALA A 480 -29.98 9.04 -0.35
N VAL A 481 -29.11 9.88 -0.91
CA VAL A 481 -27.64 9.76 -0.79
C VAL A 481 -27.22 10.49 0.48
N LEU A 482 -26.40 9.83 1.31
CA LEU A 482 -25.96 10.35 2.61
C LEU A 482 -24.46 10.65 2.57
N SER A 483 -24.07 11.89 2.93
CA SER A 483 -22.68 12.27 3.11
C SER A 483 -22.21 11.94 4.53
N ASP A 484 -20.98 11.46 4.70
CA ASP A 484 -20.36 11.17 5.99
C ASP A 484 -21.26 10.31 6.89
N ILE A 485 -21.43 9.05 6.50
CA ILE A 485 -22.32 8.10 7.19
C ILE A 485 -21.80 7.70 8.57
N LEU A 486 -22.76 7.51 9.48
CA LEU A 486 -22.54 6.88 10.78
C LEU A 486 -22.38 5.36 10.64
N GLY A 487 -21.82 4.71 11.67
CA GLY A 487 -21.75 3.25 11.72
C GLY A 487 -23.12 2.55 11.66
N ASP A 488 -24.13 3.14 12.27
CA ASP A 488 -25.52 2.65 12.21
C ASP A 488 -26.08 2.77 10.79
N GLU A 489 -25.78 3.85 10.08
CA GLU A 489 -26.24 4.09 8.69
C GLU A 489 -25.54 3.17 7.67
N ASP A 490 -24.29 2.76 7.90
CA ASP A 490 -23.63 1.72 7.13
C ASP A 490 -24.39 0.38 7.23
N HIS A 491 -24.78 -0.03 8.44
CA HIS A 491 -25.53 -1.27 8.65
C HIS A 491 -26.96 -1.22 8.09
N LEU A 492 -27.62 -0.08 8.19
CA LEU A 492 -29.02 0.10 7.77
C LEU A 492 -29.16 0.45 6.28
N GLY A 493 -28.10 0.98 5.68
CA GLY A 493 -28.07 1.45 4.30
C GLY A 493 -27.92 0.36 3.26
N ASP A 494 -28.10 0.76 2.00
CA ASP A 494 -28.05 -0.06 0.80
C ASP A 494 -26.71 0.05 0.07
N MET A 495 -25.88 1.04 0.42
CA MET A 495 -24.54 1.26 -0.12
C MET A 495 -23.62 1.83 0.96
N ASP A 496 -22.37 1.39 0.96
CA ASP A 496 -21.22 2.01 1.62
C ASP A 496 -20.21 2.38 0.54
N PHE A 497 -19.98 3.66 0.32
CA PHE A 497 -19.16 4.16 -0.76
C PHE A 497 -18.12 5.15 -0.23
N LYS A 498 -16.87 4.75 -0.21
CA LYS A 498 -15.73 5.55 0.22
C LYS A 498 -15.00 6.12 -1.00
N VAL A 499 -14.78 7.41 -1.01
CA VAL A 499 -14.08 8.14 -2.07
C VAL A 499 -13.00 9.01 -1.46
N THR A 500 -11.78 8.85 -1.94
CA THR A 500 -10.65 9.73 -1.62
C THR A 500 -10.29 10.59 -2.82
N GLY A 501 -9.73 11.75 -2.60
CA GLY A 501 -9.26 12.58 -3.70
C GLY A 501 -8.76 13.95 -3.25
N THR A 502 -8.21 14.66 -4.21
CA THR A 502 -7.71 16.01 -4.10
C THR A 502 -8.76 17.03 -4.54
N SER A 503 -8.36 18.28 -4.75
CA SER A 503 -9.19 19.31 -5.40
C SER A 503 -9.46 18.99 -6.88
N GLU A 504 -8.56 18.26 -7.54
CA GLU A 504 -8.59 18.00 -8.98
C GLU A 504 -9.41 16.77 -9.35
N GLY A 505 -9.31 15.68 -8.55
CA GLY A 505 -10.00 14.45 -8.87
C GLY A 505 -9.91 13.35 -7.80
N ILE A 506 -10.39 12.17 -8.15
CA ILE A 506 -10.45 10.99 -7.30
C ILE A 506 -9.10 10.27 -7.32
N THR A 507 -8.59 9.86 -6.15
CA THR A 507 -7.35 9.09 -6.01
C THR A 507 -7.57 7.63 -5.66
N ALA A 508 -8.63 7.30 -4.91
CA ALA A 508 -9.03 5.91 -4.67
C ALA A 508 -10.51 5.83 -4.30
N CYS A 509 -11.07 4.65 -4.49
CA CYS A 509 -12.44 4.36 -4.09
C CYS A 509 -12.60 2.94 -3.54
N GLN A 510 -13.65 2.76 -2.73
CA GLN A 510 -14.17 1.47 -2.31
C GLN A 510 -15.68 1.56 -2.16
N MET A 511 -16.43 0.74 -2.91
CA MET A 511 -17.88 0.73 -2.90
C MET A 511 -18.40 -0.68 -2.65
N ASP A 512 -19.36 -0.80 -1.76
CA ASP A 512 -20.15 -1.99 -1.48
C ASP A 512 -21.63 -1.68 -1.65
N ILE A 513 -22.30 -2.39 -2.55
CA ILE A 513 -23.74 -2.25 -2.80
C ILE A 513 -24.44 -3.49 -2.26
N LYS A 514 -25.48 -3.28 -1.45
CA LYS A 514 -26.21 -4.32 -0.70
C LYS A 514 -27.60 -4.58 -1.30
N VAL A 515 -27.94 -3.87 -2.37
CA VAL A 515 -29.23 -3.97 -3.08
C VAL A 515 -29.00 -4.20 -4.56
N LYS A 516 -30.01 -4.75 -5.23
CA LYS A 516 -30.00 -4.93 -6.68
C LYS A 516 -30.50 -3.69 -7.40
N GLY A 517 -30.02 -3.51 -8.63
CA GLY A 517 -30.59 -2.51 -9.56
C GLY A 517 -30.23 -1.06 -9.24
N LEU A 518 -29.08 -0.82 -8.58
CA LEU A 518 -28.59 0.55 -8.44
C LEU A 518 -28.40 1.17 -9.82
N SER A 519 -29.15 2.24 -10.09
CA SER A 519 -29.07 2.92 -11.38
C SER A 519 -27.73 3.69 -11.49
N TYR A 520 -27.23 3.78 -12.71
CA TYR A 520 -26.05 4.57 -13.04
C TYR A 520 -26.20 6.06 -12.63
N GLU A 521 -27.43 6.59 -12.74
CA GLU A 521 -27.74 7.96 -12.32
C GLU A 521 -27.53 8.18 -10.83
N ILE A 522 -27.96 7.23 -9.99
CA ILE A 522 -27.74 7.29 -8.53
C ILE A 522 -26.26 7.25 -8.20
N LEU A 523 -25.49 6.41 -8.92
CA LEU A 523 -24.04 6.34 -8.75
C LEU A 523 -23.36 7.69 -9.05
N VAL A 524 -23.69 8.30 -10.18
CA VAL A 524 -23.14 9.61 -10.58
C VAL A 524 -23.54 10.70 -9.59
N ASN A 525 -24.78 10.69 -9.08
CA ASN A 525 -25.24 11.63 -8.05
C ASN A 525 -24.47 11.44 -6.74
N ALA A 526 -24.22 10.19 -6.32
CA ALA A 526 -23.42 9.89 -5.14
C ALA A 526 -21.96 10.37 -5.28
N LEU A 527 -21.35 10.20 -6.45
CA LEU A 527 -20.01 10.69 -6.75
C LEU A 527 -19.93 12.23 -6.69
N LYS A 528 -20.91 12.95 -7.27
CA LYS A 528 -20.94 14.41 -7.22
C LYS A 528 -21.11 14.92 -5.80
N GLN A 529 -22.01 14.33 -5.00
CA GLN A 529 -22.17 14.69 -3.60
C GLN A 529 -20.92 14.35 -2.77
N ALA A 530 -20.22 13.25 -3.10
CA ALA A 530 -18.92 12.90 -2.50
C ALA A 530 -17.84 13.94 -2.80
N ARG A 531 -17.83 14.51 -4.01
CA ARG A 531 -16.91 15.60 -4.38
C ARG A 531 -17.10 16.82 -3.52
N ASP A 532 -18.36 17.29 -3.36
CA ASP A 532 -18.67 18.44 -2.52
C ASP A 532 -18.23 18.21 -1.06
N GLY A 533 -18.48 17.00 -0.56
CA GLY A 533 -18.04 16.60 0.77
C GLY A 533 -16.52 16.54 0.93
N ARG A 534 -15.79 15.99 -0.04
CA ARG A 534 -14.30 15.96 -0.04
C ARG A 534 -13.71 17.37 -0.03
N LEU A 535 -14.25 18.27 -0.85
CA LEU A 535 -13.80 19.67 -0.92
C LEU A 535 -14.08 20.41 0.40
N HIS A 536 -15.21 20.16 1.05
CA HIS A 536 -15.48 20.69 2.38
C HIS A 536 -14.43 20.22 3.40
N ILE A 537 -14.12 18.92 3.42
CA ILE A 537 -13.13 18.35 4.33
C ILE A 537 -11.72 18.90 4.03
N LEU A 538 -11.32 19.04 2.75
CA LEU A 538 -10.06 19.66 2.35
C LEU A 538 -9.93 21.10 2.87
N ASN A 539 -11.00 21.88 2.79
CA ASN A 539 -11.01 23.23 3.32
C ASN A 539 -10.79 23.24 4.85
N LYS A 540 -11.37 22.28 5.58
CA LYS A 540 -11.13 22.13 7.02
C LYS A 540 -9.71 21.70 7.37
N ILE A 541 -9.11 20.84 6.58
CA ILE A 541 -7.69 20.47 6.69
C ILE A 541 -6.81 21.70 6.46
N SER A 542 -7.11 22.51 5.44
CA SER A 542 -6.31 23.69 5.10
C SER A 542 -6.37 24.81 6.13
N GLU A 543 -7.45 24.88 6.94
CA GLU A 543 -7.53 25.78 8.09
C GLU A 543 -6.46 25.43 9.16
N THR A 544 -6.03 24.16 9.24
CA THR A 544 -5.02 23.68 10.22
C THR A 544 -3.62 23.66 9.62
N ILE A 545 -3.46 23.13 8.41
CA ILE A 545 -2.22 23.09 7.66
C ILE A 545 -2.52 23.29 6.17
N GLU A 546 -2.14 24.45 5.64
CA GLU A 546 -2.42 24.84 4.25
C GLU A 546 -1.44 24.19 3.26
N LYS A 547 -0.18 24.07 3.66
CA LYS A 547 0.92 23.56 2.83
C LYS A 547 1.84 22.67 3.66
N PRO A 548 2.54 21.72 3.02
CA PRO A 548 3.59 20.98 3.70
C PRO A 548 4.63 21.90 4.35
N ASN A 549 5.14 21.50 5.50
CA ASN A 549 6.29 22.19 6.10
C ASN A 549 7.45 22.23 5.09
N PRO A 550 8.18 23.32 4.98
CA PRO A 550 9.22 23.48 3.93
C PRO A 550 10.43 22.56 4.15
N ASP A 551 10.64 22.05 5.35
CA ASP A 551 11.72 21.13 5.73
C ASP A 551 11.21 20.16 6.79
N VAL A 552 11.93 19.07 6.99
CA VAL A 552 11.67 18.12 8.09
C VAL A 552 11.93 18.78 9.45
N LYS A 553 11.32 18.27 10.51
CA LYS A 553 11.52 18.79 11.88
C LYS A 553 12.97 18.67 12.31
N SER A 554 13.41 19.52 13.23
CA SER A 554 14.80 19.59 13.71
C SER A 554 15.34 18.28 14.28
N HIS A 555 14.47 17.43 14.82
CA HIS A 555 14.81 16.11 15.33
C HIS A 555 14.63 14.98 14.31
N SER A 556 14.03 15.28 13.15
CA SER A 556 13.82 14.31 12.09
C SER A 556 15.06 14.22 11.19
N PRO A 557 15.35 13.04 10.65
CA PRO A 557 16.53 12.88 9.81
C PRO A 557 16.34 13.56 8.46
N LYS A 558 17.41 14.26 8.02
CA LYS A 558 17.53 14.79 6.66
C LYS A 558 18.16 13.76 5.75
N MET A 559 17.66 13.66 4.54
CA MET A 559 18.22 12.83 3.48
C MET A 559 19.03 13.68 2.52
N VAL A 560 20.26 13.29 2.26
CA VAL A 560 21.10 13.86 1.19
C VAL A 560 21.57 12.72 0.30
N THR A 561 21.40 12.89 -0.99
CA THR A 561 21.82 11.90 -1.99
C THR A 561 23.05 12.41 -2.74
N SER A 562 24.07 11.57 -2.88
CA SER A 562 25.26 11.83 -3.68
C SER A 562 25.50 10.68 -4.66
N ARG A 563 26.14 10.97 -5.80
CA ARG A 563 26.49 9.94 -6.78
C ARG A 563 28.00 9.72 -6.81
N ILE A 564 28.42 8.48 -6.89
CA ILE A 564 29.82 8.12 -7.01
C ILE A 564 30.00 7.11 -8.18
N PRO A 565 31.07 7.20 -8.97
CA PRO A 565 31.37 6.19 -9.99
C PRO A 565 31.53 4.78 -9.37
N ASN A 566 31.12 3.73 -10.06
CA ASN A 566 31.15 2.34 -9.56
C ASN A 566 32.53 1.92 -9.03
N GLU A 567 33.62 2.38 -9.64
CA GLU A 567 34.98 2.09 -9.18
C GLU A 567 35.29 2.53 -7.74
N PHE A 568 34.52 3.51 -7.21
CA PHE A 568 34.69 4.03 -5.85
C PHE A 568 33.76 3.39 -4.82
N ILE A 569 32.76 2.61 -5.21
CA ILE A 569 31.85 1.93 -4.27
C ILE A 569 32.65 1.00 -3.33
N GLY A 570 33.49 0.15 -3.91
CA GLY A 570 34.32 -0.77 -3.13
C GLY A 570 35.27 -0.06 -2.13
N PRO A 571 36.06 0.95 -2.54
CA PRO A 571 36.87 1.79 -1.64
C PRO A 571 36.07 2.50 -0.56
N PHE A 572 34.86 3.02 -0.86
CA PHE A 572 33.99 3.70 0.10
C PHE A 572 33.42 2.74 1.15
N ILE A 573 33.01 1.54 0.73
CA ILE A 573 32.55 0.48 1.66
C ILE A 573 33.72 -0.04 2.50
N GLY A 574 34.90 -0.19 1.89
CA GLY A 574 36.10 -0.73 2.50
C GLY A 574 36.06 -2.25 2.77
N PRO A 575 37.19 -2.88 3.11
CA PRO A 575 37.27 -4.32 3.36
C PRO A 575 36.31 -4.80 4.44
N GLY A 576 35.34 -5.65 4.06
CA GLY A 576 34.30 -6.16 4.97
C GLY A 576 33.40 -5.09 5.56
N GLY A 577 33.22 -3.96 4.87
CA GLY A 577 32.34 -2.87 5.31
C GLY A 577 32.92 -1.98 6.42
N LYS A 578 34.21 -2.12 6.74
CA LYS A 578 34.82 -1.41 7.89
C LYS A 578 34.82 0.11 7.73
N VAL A 579 35.08 0.62 6.52
CA VAL A 579 35.18 2.06 6.29
C VAL A 579 33.82 2.73 6.48
N ILE A 580 32.78 2.18 5.84
CA ILE A 580 31.42 2.72 5.94
C ILE A 580 30.86 2.59 7.35
N GLN A 581 31.13 1.47 8.06
CA GLN A 581 30.68 1.26 9.45
C GLN A 581 31.34 2.25 10.41
N GLU A 582 32.66 2.51 10.25
CA GLU A 582 33.37 3.51 11.04
C GLU A 582 32.82 4.92 10.77
N LEU A 583 32.60 5.24 9.51
CA LEU A 583 32.05 6.54 9.08
C LEU A 583 30.66 6.76 9.71
N GLN A 584 29.75 5.78 9.61
CA GLN A 584 28.42 5.83 10.23
C GLN A 584 28.51 6.01 11.76
N LYS A 585 29.45 5.28 12.40
CA LYS A 585 29.63 5.37 13.86
C LYS A 585 30.12 6.74 14.30
N VAL A 586 31.04 7.35 13.56
CA VAL A 586 31.62 8.67 13.90
C VAL A 586 30.64 9.81 13.61
N THR A 587 29.92 9.74 12.51
CA THR A 587 29.02 10.81 12.04
C THR A 587 27.61 10.68 12.59
N GLY A 588 27.20 9.50 13.10
CA GLY A 588 25.82 9.22 13.49
C GLY A 588 24.85 9.08 12.31
N CYS A 589 25.36 9.15 11.06
CA CYS A 589 24.53 9.01 9.87
C CYS A 589 24.27 7.54 9.50
N THR A 590 23.12 7.24 8.94
CA THR A 590 22.86 5.99 8.20
C THR A 590 23.26 6.22 6.76
N ILE A 591 24.11 5.33 6.20
CA ILE A 591 24.59 5.44 4.83
C ILE A 591 24.18 4.18 4.07
N VAL A 592 23.47 4.36 2.97
CA VAL A 592 23.07 3.29 2.06
C VAL A 592 23.67 3.56 0.69
N ILE A 593 24.13 2.50 0.02
CA ILE A 593 24.66 2.59 -1.34
C ILE A 593 23.90 1.60 -2.20
N ASN A 594 23.29 2.11 -3.25
CA ASN A 594 22.59 1.36 -4.26
C ASN A 594 23.30 1.57 -5.60
N GLU A 595 23.40 0.52 -6.42
CA GLU A 595 23.90 0.64 -7.78
C GLU A 595 22.75 1.10 -8.70
N ASP A 596 22.99 2.13 -9.50
CA ASP A 596 22.05 2.58 -10.52
C ASP A 596 22.30 1.76 -11.80
N PRO A 597 21.39 0.89 -12.23
CA PRO A 597 21.60 0.01 -13.37
C PRO A 597 21.66 0.75 -14.71
N GLU A 598 21.16 2.01 -14.78
CA GLU A 598 21.13 2.78 -16.03
C GLU A 598 22.41 3.59 -16.25
N THR A 599 22.98 4.14 -15.16
CA THR A 599 24.11 5.09 -15.24
C THR A 599 25.45 4.45 -14.87
N GLU A 600 25.49 3.22 -14.38
CA GLU A 600 26.69 2.57 -13.83
C GLU A 600 27.33 3.41 -12.70
N GLU A 601 26.53 4.13 -11.91
CA GLU A 601 26.95 4.91 -10.75
C GLU A 601 26.39 4.29 -9.46
N GLY A 602 27.06 4.54 -8.35
CA GLY A 602 26.54 4.28 -7.01
C GLY A 602 25.76 5.49 -6.50
N ILE A 603 24.52 5.27 -6.11
CA ILE A 603 23.70 6.26 -5.40
C ILE A 603 23.97 6.09 -3.90
N VAL A 604 24.52 7.11 -3.27
CA VAL A 604 24.81 7.15 -1.83
C VAL A 604 23.74 7.97 -1.13
N GLU A 605 22.88 7.29 -0.37
CA GLU A 605 21.88 7.91 0.52
C GLU A 605 22.52 8.15 1.88
N ILE A 606 22.44 9.38 2.37
CA ILE A 606 22.99 9.81 3.67
C ILE A 606 21.82 10.34 4.50
N LEU A 607 21.40 9.59 5.50
CA LEU A 607 20.32 9.95 6.41
C LEU A 607 20.93 10.34 7.77
N GLY A 608 20.75 11.59 8.19
CA GLY A 608 21.30 12.07 9.46
C GLY A 608 20.45 13.18 10.08
N THR A 609 20.46 13.29 11.40
CA THR A 609 19.81 14.37 12.16
C THR A 609 20.71 15.57 12.37
N ASP A 610 22.05 15.38 12.24
CA ASP A 610 23.05 16.40 12.44
C ASP A 610 23.70 16.81 11.11
N GLN A 611 23.67 18.10 10.80
CA GLN A 611 24.25 18.64 9.55
C GLN A 611 25.77 18.44 9.49
N GLU A 612 26.48 18.57 10.63
CA GLU A 612 27.94 18.36 10.69
C GLU A 612 28.31 16.92 10.33
N GLY A 613 27.48 15.95 10.76
CA GLY A 613 27.63 14.55 10.40
C GLY A 613 27.46 14.33 8.90
N ILE A 614 26.43 14.90 8.31
CA ILE A 614 26.15 14.81 6.85
C ILE A 614 27.30 15.43 6.05
N ASP A 615 27.76 16.64 6.43
CA ASP A 615 28.85 17.35 5.76
C ASP A 615 30.16 16.56 5.85
N SER A 616 30.39 15.87 6.98
CA SER A 616 31.55 14.98 7.15
C SER A 616 31.53 13.81 6.17
N VAL A 617 30.36 13.22 5.93
CA VAL A 617 30.19 12.14 4.93
C VAL A 617 30.42 12.66 3.52
N LEU A 618 29.86 13.83 3.17
CA LEU A 618 30.05 14.47 1.88
C LEU A 618 31.52 14.79 1.63
N THR A 619 32.21 15.39 2.61
CA THR A 619 33.65 15.66 2.53
C THR A 619 34.44 14.37 2.30
N LYS A 620 34.05 13.26 2.92
CA LYS A 620 34.70 11.96 2.69
C LYS A 620 34.49 11.45 1.26
N ILE A 621 33.30 11.65 0.69
CA ILE A 621 33.00 11.31 -0.69
C ILE A 621 33.84 12.18 -1.64
N GLU A 622 33.84 13.49 -1.45
CA GLU A 622 34.65 14.44 -2.24
C GLU A 622 36.12 14.08 -2.20
N SER A 623 36.65 13.79 -1.00
CA SER A 623 38.01 13.34 -0.81
C SER A 623 38.32 12.05 -1.56
N LEU A 624 37.40 11.10 -1.58
CA LEU A 624 37.55 9.84 -2.32
C LEU A 624 37.58 10.04 -3.84
N LEU A 625 36.76 10.96 -4.32
CA LEU A 625 36.63 11.28 -5.74
C LEU A 625 37.74 12.21 -6.26
N PHE A 626 38.52 12.80 -5.34
CA PHE A 626 39.55 13.75 -5.67
C PHE A 626 40.62 13.13 -6.58
N LYS A 627 40.79 13.72 -7.77
CA LYS A 627 41.86 13.40 -8.72
C LYS A 627 42.61 14.67 -9.08
N PRO A 628 43.88 14.84 -8.65
CA PRO A 628 44.62 16.03 -8.98
C PRO A 628 44.92 16.10 -10.46
N GLU A 629 44.74 17.27 -11.05
CA GLU A 629 44.98 17.55 -12.48
C GLU A 629 46.38 18.01 -12.73
N LYS A 630 47.02 17.45 -13.77
CA LYS A 630 48.37 17.78 -14.15
C LYS A 630 48.50 19.26 -14.57
N GLY A 631 49.42 19.95 -13.90
CA GLY A 631 49.73 21.35 -14.15
C GLY A 631 49.11 22.29 -13.15
N ASN A 632 48.12 21.88 -12.37
CA ASN A 632 47.48 22.69 -11.35
C ASN A 632 48.33 22.77 -10.07
N THR A 633 48.07 23.82 -9.29
CA THR A 633 48.69 24.08 -8.00
C THR A 633 47.69 23.77 -6.89
N TYR A 634 48.14 23.05 -5.88
CA TYR A 634 47.33 22.64 -4.74
C TYR A 634 47.98 23.08 -3.44
N LYS A 635 47.17 23.46 -2.46
CA LYS A 635 47.59 23.70 -1.11
C LYS A 635 47.67 22.34 -0.37
N VAL A 636 48.80 22.13 0.29
CA VAL A 636 49.03 20.87 1.00
C VAL A 636 49.63 21.16 2.40
N LYS A 637 49.38 20.23 3.31
CA LYS A 637 49.91 20.29 4.70
C LYS A 637 50.88 19.17 4.93
N VAL A 638 52.00 19.45 5.58
CA VAL A 638 53.01 18.44 5.94
C VAL A 638 52.50 17.60 7.10
N ILE A 639 52.25 16.31 6.84
CA ILE A 639 51.76 15.35 7.87
C ILE A 639 52.85 14.43 8.41
N LYS A 640 53.93 14.21 7.64
CA LYS A 640 55.05 13.37 8.06
C LYS A 640 56.34 13.78 7.39
N LEU A 641 57.44 13.82 8.16
CA LEU A 641 58.78 14.05 7.61
C LEU A 641 59.53 12.71 7.50
N LEU A 642 60.21 12.53 6.37
CA LEU A 642 61.03 11.35 6.04
C LEU A 642 62.40 11.84 5.59
N ASP A 643 63.45 10.97 5.67
CA ASP A 643 64.83 11.30 5.26
C ASP A 643 64.93 11.69 3.75
N PHE A 644 64.00 11.22 2.95
CA PHE A 644 63.98 11.42 1.51
C PHE A 644 62.84 12.36 1.00
N GLY A 645 62.11 12.97 1.88
CA GLY A 645 61.03 13.88 1.54
C GLY A 645 60.03 14.13 2.65
N ALA A 646 58.91 14.73 2.34
CA ALA A 646 57.79 14.92 3.26
C ALA A 646 56.52 14.29 2.66
N VAL A 647 55.74 13.61 3.48
CA VAL A 647 54.38 13.23 3.11
C VAL A 647 53.51 14.46 3.37
N VAL A 648 52.82 14.89 2.35
CA VAL A 648 51.92 16.03 2.38
C VAL A 648 50.50 15.61 2.02
N GLU A 649 49.53 16.19 2.69
CA GLU A 649 48.12 15.94 2.48
C GLU A 649 47.48 17.14 1.72
N TYR A 650 46.61 16.89 0.74
CA TYR A 650 45.90 17.96 0.06
C TYR A 650 44.87 18.58 1.03
N LEU A 651 44.89 19.92 1.18
CA LEU A 651 43.95 20.60 2.08
C LEU A 651 42.51 20.56 1.58
N ASP A 652 42.32 20.56 0.26
CA ASP A 652 41.02 20.46 -0.39
C ASP A 652 40.47 19.02 -0.46
N ALA A 653 41.27 18.03 -0.05
CA ALA A 653 40.90 16.62 -0.08
C ALA A 653 41.57 15.82 1.07
N PRO A 654 41.11 15.98 2.31
CA PRO A 654 41.68 15.34 3.49
C PRO A 654 41.73 13.81 3.35
N GLY A 655 42.87 13.19 3.71
CA GLY A 655 43.13 11.76 3.54
C GLY A 655 43.85 11.40 2.25
N ASN A 656 44.01 12.32 1.30
CA ASN A 656 44.79 12.11 0.09
C ASN A 656 46.24 12.61 0.34
N GLU A 657 47.14 11.64 0.42
CA GLU A 657 48.53 11.88 0.75
C GLU A 657 49.43 11.71 -0.49
N VAL A 658 50.38 12.59 -0.65
CA VAL A 658 51.40 12.49 -1.71
C VAL A 658 52.78 12.75 -1.15
N LEU A 659 53.80 12.07 -1.69
CA LEU A 659 55.18 12.28 -1.34
C LEU A 659 55.79 13.48 -2.06
N LEU A 660 56.11 14.53 -1.33
CA LEU A 660 56.97 15.61 -1.78
C LEU A 660 58.43 15.20 -1.60
N HIS A 661 59.06 14.73 -2.69
CA HIS A 661 60.41 14.23 -2.65
C HIS A 661 61.39 15.38 -2.31
N VAL A 662 62.49 15.09 -1.59
CA VAL A 662 63.50 16.08 -1.14
C VAL A 662 64.03 16.91 -2.28
N SER A 663 64.19 16.35 -3.50
CA SER A 663 64.62 17.11 -4.68
C SER A 663 63.60 18.09 -5.27
N GLU A 664 62.37 18.03 -4.82
CA GLU A 664 61.25 18.83 -5.28
C GLU A 664 60.80 19.89 -4.24
N ILE A 665 61.51 19.95 -3.08
CA ILE A 665 61.21 20.91 -2.00
C ILE A 665 61.70 22.31 -2.35
N ALA A 666 63.01 22.43 -2.75
CA ALA A 666 63.66 23.69 -3.06
C ALA A 666 64.66 23.58 -4.20
N TRP A 667 65.12 24.68 -4.76
CA TRP A 667 66.18 24.74 -5.77
C TRP A 667 67.56 24.46 -5.19
N GLU A 668 67.78 24.81 -3.92
CA GLU A 668 68.99 24.51 -3.18
C GLU A 668 69.01 23.06 -2.68
N ARG A 669 70.21 22.52 -2.44
CA ARG A 669 70.35 21.16 -1.93
C ARG A 669 69.88 21.10 -0.49
N THR A 670 68.82 20.34 -0.25
CA THR A 670 68.32 20.08 1.11
C THR A 670 68.98 18.82 1.63
N ASP A 671 69.86 18.96 2.64
CA ASP A 671 70.56 17.82 3.26
C ASP A 671 69.62 17.13 4.29
N ASN A 672 68.82 17.83 5.06
CA ASN A 672 67.79 17.29 5.92
C ASN A 672 66.46 17.98 5.63
N VAL A 673 65.39 17.20 5.47
CA VAL A 673 64.06 17.73 5.18
C VAL A 673 63.52 18.61 6.30
N SER A 674 63.87 18.28 7.55
CA SER A 674 63.51 19.05 8.77
C SER A 674 64.10 20.45 8.87
N ASP A 675 65.13 20.78 8.05
CA ASP A 675 65.71 22.11 8.00
C ASP A 675 64.88 23.12 7.18
N VAL A 676 64.01 22.58 6.28
CA VAL A 676 63.23 23.37 5.33
C VAL A 676 61.73 23.25 5.60
N LEU A 677 61.23 22.10 6.10
CA LEU A 677 59.83 21.87 6.37
C LEU A 677 59.62 21.37 7.81
N LYS A 678 58.54 21.81 8.42
CA LYS A 678 58.09 21.34 9.75
C LYS A 678 56.75 20.59 9.63
N LEU A 679 56.46 19.78 10.65
CA LEU A 679 55.14 19.18 10.77
C LEU A 679 54.07 20.27 10.88
N ALA A 680 52.97 20.09 10.16
CA ALA A 680 51.82 20.97 10.04
C ALA A 680 52.07 22.25 9.21
N ASP A 681 53.25 22.39 8.55
CA ASP A 681 53.48 23.48 7.58
C ASP A 681 52.48 23.36 6.42
N GLU A 682 51.87 24.49 6.05
CA GLU A 682 51.03 24.61 4.84
C GLU A 682 51.87 25.21 3.73
N LEU A 683 51.80 24.59 2.54
CA LEU A 683 52.59 25.02 1.40
C LEU A 683 51.84 24.74 0.08
N GLU A 684 52.23 25.38 -0.98
CA GLU A 684 51.71 25.13 -2.31
C GLU A 684 52.67 24.20 -3.08
N VAL A 685 52.06 23.21 -3.79
CA VAL A 685 52.77 22.31 -4.68
C VAL A 685 52.12 22.26 -6.05
N LYS A 686 52.93 22.16 -7.10
CA LYS A 686 52.44 21.92 -8.46
C LYS A 686 52.40 20.44 -8.75
N TYR A 687 51.27 19.95 -9.27
CA TYR A 687 51.11 18.52 -9.62
C TYR A 687 51.59 18.25 -11.04
N PHE A 688 52.42 17.25 -11.22
CA PHE A 688 53.05 16.87 -12.50
C PHE A 688 52.45 15.61 -13.12
N GLY A 689 51.47 14.98 -12.46
CA GLY A 689 50.91 13.68 -12.87
C GLY A 689 51.69 12.52 -12.30
N LEU A 690 51.45 11.32 -12.84
CA LEU A 690 52.15 10.10 -12.42
C LEU A 690 53.55 10.06 -13.05
N ASP A 691 54.54 9.77 -12.24
CA ASP A 691 55.90 9.50 -12.73
C ASP A 691 55.92 8.25 -13.65
N PRO A 692 56.41 8.32 -14.92
CA PRO A 692 56.30 7.23 -15.86
C PRO A 692 57.02 5.95 -15.42
N ARG A 693 58.02 6.05 -14.52
CA ARG A 693 58.83 4.89 -14.08
C ARG A 693 58.30 4.26 -12.80
N THR A 694 57.89 5.09 -11.85
CA THR A 694 57.43 4.63 -10.51
C THR A 694 55.94 4.48 -10.42
N ARG A 695 55.18 5.04 -11.36
CA ARG A 695 53.72 5.18 -11.32
C ARG A 695 53.17 5.86 -10.05
N LYS A 696 54.03 6.60 -9.34
CA LYS A 696 53.63 7.40 -8.18
C LYS A 696 53.33 8.84 -8.60
N GLU A 697 52.46 9.48 -7.86
CA GLU A 697 52.18 10.88 -8.05
C GLU A 697 53.42 11.75 -7.81
N LYS A 698 53.62 12.75 -8.65
CA LYS A 698 54.73 13.66 -8.57
C LYS A 698 54.21 15.07 -8.30
N VAL A 699 54.64 15.65 -7.16
CA VAL A 699 54.39 17.05 -6.79
C VAL A 699 55.70 17.76 -6.59
N SER A 700 55.70 19.10 -6.80
CA SER A 700 56.88 19.93 -6.66
C SER A 700 56.50 21.28 -6.09
N ARG A 701 57.10 21.65 -4.93
CA ARG A 701 57.09 23.00 -4.40
C ARG A 701 58.12 23.84 -5.13
N LYS A 702 59.27 23.26 -5.46
CA LYS A 702 60.36 23.92 -6.21
C LYS A 702 59.90 24.57 -7.50
N ALA A 703 58.93 23.96 -8.21
CA ALA A 703 58.40 24.52 -9.47
C ALA A 703 57.63 25.84 -9.32
N LEU A 704 57.24 26.20 -8.11
CA LEU A 704 56.54 27.44 -7.76
C LEU A 704 57.48 28.52 -7.17
N LEU A 705 58.73 28.14 -6.84
CA LEU A 705 59.73 29.06 -6.30
C LEU A 705 60.54 29.72 -7.43
N GLU A 706 60.94 30.98 -7.25
CA GLU A 706 61.83 31.63 -8.20
C GLU A 706 63.15 30.89 -8.34
N LYS A 707 63.57 30.72 -9.59
CA LYS A 707 64.84 30.02 -9.88
C LYS A 707 66.02 30.93 -9.53
N PRO A 708 66.94 30.49 -8.66
CA PRO A 708 68.11 31.30 -8.31
C PRO A 708 68.95 31.66 -9.54
N GLU A 709 69.46 32.91 -9.58
CA GLU A 709 70.40 33.38 -10.63
C GLU A 709 71.63 32.54 -10.67
N GLY A 710 71.94 31.93 -11.84
CA GLY A 710 73.14 31.08 -12.05
C GLY A 710 72.92 29.57 -11.85
N TYR A 711 71.71 29.12 -11.57
CA TYR A 711 71.42 27.69 -11.43
C TYR A 711 71.57 26.91 -12.75
N VAL A 712 72.53 26.01 -12.84
CA VAL A 712 72.75 25.13 -13.98
C VAL A 712 72.11 23.76 -13.75
N GLU A 713 71.13 23.41 -14.56
CA GLU A 713 70.46 22.13 -14.52
C GLU A 713 71.45 20.98 -14.79
N ARG A 714 71.63 20.06 -13.87
CA ARG A 714 72.46 18.85 -14.10
C ARG A 714 71.76 17.94 -15.08
N PRO A 715 72.46 17.44 -16.10
CA PRO A 715 71.87 16.45 -17.05
C PRO A 715 71.42 15.21 -16.29
N PRO A 716 70.33 14.58 -16.74
CA PRO A 716 69.82 13.34 -16.12
C PRO A 716 70.89 12.26 -16.13
N ARG A 717 71.10 11.59 -14.99
CA ARG A 717 72.01 10.44 -14.92
C ARG A 717 71.59 9.37 -15.90
N PRO A 718 72.52 8.80 -16.69
CA PRO A 718 72.21 7.70 -17.60
C PRO A 718 71.73 6.47 -16.76
N PRO A 719 70.86 5.65 -17.35
CA PRO A 719 70.34 4.49 -16.65
C PRO A 719 71.46 3.54 -16.26
N ARG A 720 71.53 3.12 -15.02
CA ARG A 720 72.42 2.09 -14.55
C ARG A 720 72.08 0.76 -15.26
N ASN A 721 72.96 0.29 -16.15
CA ASN A 721 72.92 -1.07 -16.69
C ASN A 721 73.25 -2.05 -15.57
N ASP A 722 72.23 -2.59 -14.93
CA ASP A 722 72.38 -3.80 -14.10
C ASP A 722 72.36 -5.05 -15.00
N SER A 723 73.48 -5.27 -15.67
CA SER A 723 73.81 -6.59 -16.20
C SER A 723 74.31 -7.46 -15.03
N ARG A 724 73.39 -8.12 -14.33
CA ARG A 724 73.72 -9.22 -13.42
C ARG A 724 73.25 -10.55 -14.06
N ASP A 725 74.29 -11.27 -14.46
CA ASP A 725 74.37 -12.69 -14.80
C ASP A 725 73.19 -13.56 -14.33
N ASN A 726 72.56 -14.13 -15.30
CA ASN A 726 71.68 -15.28 -15.16
C ASN A 726 72.51 -16.55 -15.29
N ARG A 727 73.09 -17.08 -14.18
CA ARG A 727 73.64 -18.45 -14.14
C ARG A 727 73.12 -19.19 -12.92
N ASN A 728 72.43 -20.25 -13.22
CA ASN A 728 72.16 -21.43 -12.42
C ASN A 728 71.22 -21.33 -11.24
N ARG A 729 70.01 -21.90 -11.36
CA ARG A 729 69.61 -23.07 -10.57
C ARG A 729 68.37 -23.74 -11.15
N ASN A 730 68.66 -24.76 -12.02
CA ASN A 730 67.85 -25.97 -12.07
C ASN A 730 68.15 -26.78 -10.81
N ASN A 731 67.16 -27.49 -10.31
CA ASN A 731 67.14 -28.57 -9.29
C ASN A 731 66.67 -28.12 -7.86
N ARG A 732 65.36 -28.22 -7.59
CA ARG A 732 64.71 -29.28 -6.78
C ARG A 732 63.24 -29.00 -6.68
#